data_6c9ba49b38e6b418d3c5792d4a19689a
#
_entry.id   6c9ba49b38e6b418d3c5792d4a19689a
#
_cell.length_a   1.000
_cell.length_b   1.000
_cell.length_c   1.000
_cell.angle_alpha   90.00
_cell.angle_beta   90.00
_cell.angle_gamma   90.00
#
_symmetry.space_group_name_H-M   'P 1'
#
loop_
_entity.id
_entity.type
_entity.pdbx_description
1 polymer ?
#
loop_
_entity_poly.entity_id
_entity_poly.type
_entity_poly.pdbx_seq_one_letter_code
_entity_poly.pdbx_strand_id
1 'polypeptide(L)'
;MLSLIEQIRTGSLWDFPGGVHPAENKKQSNKADLVRASIPAEIILPLKQHIGKAGNLLVSVGEHVLKGQALTQSETGFTVPVHAPTSGTITAIEPRTVAHPSGLSELCAVITPDGQDTWCEKSPIADYTQESADTLIDIIRLAGISGMGGAGFPTAKKIQSGIARTEILIVNAAECEPYITADDKLMQEHAEELIQGIEIVEHILKPKLTIIGIEDNKPDAIKALESAALNKDIVIRVIPTKYPSGGEKQLIKILTNKEVPSGSIPADIGILVQNVGSLYSIKRAIIDGEPMIERVVTLTGKTFKQPRNVWALLGTPVQALLDEFGYKADKKLQRLIMGGPMMGFTLPHSQVPITKTANCILAPTRHEISAHQYEMECIRCGQCAEACPASLLPQQLQWHAKAEEYDKLEQLNLKDCIECGACAFVCPSEIPLVQYYRQAKAEIRTRTQEAEAAERAKLRFEEKKARMEREKAERENRFKKAADDRRKEMKSTGGDDAIAAAIARVKAQKSNEDNKAEPAVKPAVAAAIAKAKAKQAAAAKAGATEPDNSEMAKLREERKRLARERKTEKEQSETPANNADDKKSAVAAAIARAKAKKAQQEENASEEPEDKKAAVAAAIARAKARKAQQETESQPVEETASQEPAEDPKKAAVAAAIARAKARKAQQETESQPVAETASQEPTEDPKKAAVAAAIARAKARKAQQETESQPVEETASQEPTEDPKKAAVAAAIARAKAR
;
A
#
# COMPACT_ATOMS: atom_id res chain seq x y z
N MET A 1 8.50 16.71 45.47
CA MET A 1 8.09 17.03 44.08
C MET A 1 6.73 16.41 43.85
N LEU A 2 5.79 17.13 43.24
CA LEU A 2 4.51 16.59 42.84
C LEU A 2 4.72 15.48 41.79
N SER A 3 3.93 14.41 41.84
CA SER A 3 3.90 13.41 40.76
C SER A 3 3.42 14.07 39.46
N LEU A 4 3.68 13.43 38.32
CA LEU A 4 3.21 13.94 37.01
C LEU A 4 1.68 14.10 36.98
N ILE A 5 0.95 13.14 37.54
CA ILE A 5 -0.52 13.20 37.65
C ILE A 5 -0.97 14.42 38.48
N GLU A 6 -0.32 14.68 39.60
CA GLU A 6 -0.62 15.86 40.44
C GLU A 6 -0.30 17.14 39.66
N GLN A 7 0.83 17.24 38.96
CA GLN A 7 1.15 18.40 38.13
C GLN A 7 0.08 18.64 37.05
N ILE A 8 -0.38 17.58 36.41
CA ILE A 8 -1.46 17.70 35.44
C ILE A 8 -2.76 18.16 36.12
N ARG A 9 -3.14 17.56 37.26
CA ARG A 9 -4.36 17.96 38.00
C ARG A 9 -4.30 19.42 38.50
N THR A 10 -3.12 19.94 38.81
CA THR A 10 -2.92 21.34 39.22
C THR A 10 -2.89 22.34 38.05
N GLY A 11 -3.00 21.88 36.80
CA GLY A 11 -3.11 22.77 35.64
C GLY A 11 -1.81 23.03 34.88
N SER A 12 -0.74 22.31 35.20
CA SER A 12 0.52 22.44 34.44
C SER A 12 0.35 22.11 32.99
N LEU A 13 0.90 22.95 32.11
CA LEU A 13 1.01 22.74 30.67
C LEU A 13 2.46 22.94 30.23
N TRP A 14 2.84 22.26 29.17
CA TRP A 14 4.16 22.36 28.57
C TRP A 14 4.05 22.76 27.10
N ASP A 15 5.15 23.19 26.50
CA ASP A 15 5.19 23.56 25.09
C ASP A 15 5.90 22.51 24.24
N PHE A 16 5.57 22.46 22.95
CA PHE A 16 6.25 21.67 21.96
C PHE A 16 7.09 22.56 21.03
N PRO A 17 8.21 22.04 20.46
CA PRO A 17 9.06 22.84 19.58
C PRO A 17 8.33 23.24 18.30
N GLY A 18 8.73 24.38 17.73
CA GLY A 18 8.16 24.86 16.47
C GLY A 18 6.68 25.28 16.60
N GLY A 19 5.92 24.99 15.55
CA GLY A 19 4.52 25.39 15.44
C GLY A 19 4.34 26.76 14.79
N VAL A 20 3.11 27.07 14.40
CA VAL A 20 2.72 28.30 13.70
C VAL A 20 1.35 28.75 14.17
N HIS A 21 0.98 30.02 13.88
CA HIS A 21 -0.33 30.60 14.19
C HIS A 21 -1.03 31.08 12.90
N PRO A 22 -1.59 30.17 12.08
CA PRO A 22 -2.33 30.55 10.90
C PRO A 22 -3.67 31.22 11.26
N ALA A 23 -4.23 32.01 10.35
CA ALA A 23 -5.56 32.58 10.55
C ALA A 23 -6.60 31.44 10.64
N GLU A 24 -7.31 31.36 11.76
CA GLU A 24 -8.17 30.24 12.11
C GLU A 24 -9.40 30.06 11.20
N ASN A 25 -10.04 31.18 10.80
CA ASN A 25 -11.23 31.24 9.95
C ASN A 25 -12.43 30.33 10.37
N LYS A 26 -12.48 29.89 11.63
CA LYS A 26 -13.49 28.96 12.18
C LYS A 26 -14.89 29.58 12.30
N LYS A 27 -14.97 30.91 12.48
CA LYS A 27 -16.23 31.66 12.65
C LYS A 27 -17.18 31.59 11.45
N GLN A 28 -16.71 31.10 10.32
CA GLN A 28 -17.56 30.92 9.12
C GLN A 28 -18.58 29.78 9.31
N SER A 29 -18.21 28.70 9.98
CA SER A 29 -18.97 27.45 10.06
C SER A 29 -19.43 27.04 11.45
N ASN A 30 -18.89 27.63 12.55
CA ASN A 30 -19.17 27.16 13.91
C ASN A 30 -20.40 27.79 14.57
N LYS A 31 -21.09 28.75 13.92
CA LYS A 31 -22.24 29.45 14.50
C LYS A 31 -23.58 28.75 14.29
N ALA A 32 -23.74 28.09 13.15
CA ALA A 32 -25.00 27.40 12.82
C ALA A 32 -25.04 26.02 13.49
N ASP A 33 -26.23 25.59 13.89
CA ASP A 33 -26.43 24.25 14.45
C ASP A 33 -26.14 23.16 13.42
N LEU A 34 -25.82 21.96 13.92
CA LEU A 34 -25.67 20.77 13.09
C LEU A 34 -26.98 20.43 12.39
N VAL A 35 -26.92 20.16 11.11
CA VAL A 35 -28.06 19.65 10.35
C VAL A 35 -27.69 18.33 9.67
N ARG A 36 -28.66 17.50 9.37
CA ARG A 36 -28.47 16.31 8.55
C ARG A 36 -28.52 16.71 7.08
N ALA A 37 -27.52 16.30 6.30
CA ALA A 37 -27.59 16.41 4.86
C ALA A 37 -28.62 15.41 4.31
N SER A 38 -29.25 15.77 3.21
CA SER A 38 -30.20 14.90 2.50
C SER A 38 -29.51 13.63 1.98
N ILE A 39 -30.23 12.52 1.91
CA ILE A 39 -29.74 11.29 1.28
C ILE A 39 -29.59 11.56 -0.22
N PRO A 40 -28.38 11.41 -0.79
CA PRO A 40 -28.15 11.66 -2.20
C PRO A 40 -28.75 10.56 -3.08
N ALA A 41 -28.87 10.81 -4.38
CA ALA A 41 -29.38 9.83 -5.34
C ALA A 41 -28.48 8.58 -5.49
N GLU A 42 -27.20 8.71 -5.17
CA GLU A 42 -26.20 7.64 -5.24
C GLU A 42 -25.28 7.73 -4.03
N ILE A 43 -24.95 6.60 -3.43
CA ILE A 43 -23.95 6.46 -2.36
C ILE A 43 -22.78 5.64 -2.92
N ILE A 44 -21.55 6.17 -2.83
CA ILE A 44 -20.32 5.55 -3.34
C ILE A 44 -19.42 5.20 -2.15
N LEU A 45 -19.29 3.93 -1.81
CA LEU A 45 -18.55 3.46 -0.64
C LEU A 45 -17.25 2.78 -1.04
N PRO A 46 -16.09 3.44 -0.87
CA PRO A 46 -14.81 2.75 -0.99
C PRO A 46 -14.72 1.59 0.01
N LEU A 47 -14.34 0.39 -0.46
CA LEU A 47 -14.24 -0.79 0.38
C LEU A 47 -13.10 -0.72 1.40
N LYS A 48 -12.20 0.26 1.22
CA LYS A 48 -11.10 0.56 2.13
C LYS A 48 -11.12 2.05 2.49
N GLN A 49 -11.39 2.36 3.75
CA GLN A 49 -11.45 3.74 4.25
C GLN A 49 -10.55 3.96 5.48
N HIS A 50 -9.44 3.19 5.59
CA HIS A 50 -8.56 3.17 6.77
C HIS A 50 -7.15 2.71 6.39
N ILE A 51 -6.18 2.86 7.29
CA ILE A 51 -4.86 2.25 7.16
C ILE A 51 -4.97 0.74 7.41
N GLY A 52 -4.60 -0.07 6.43
CA GLY A 52 -4.67 -1.52 6.51
C GLY A 52 -5.09 -2.15 5.20
N LYS A 53 -5.77 -3.28 5.28
CA LYS A 53 -6.29 -4.05 4.13
C LYS A 53 -7.80 -3.84 4.00
N ALA A 54 -8.31 -3.86 2.77
CA ALA A 54 -9.74 -3.92 2.52
C ALA A 54 -10.34 -5.20 3.14
N GLY A 55 -11.58 -5.12 3.62
CA GLY A 55 -12.34 -6.29 4.03
C GLY A 55 -12.83 -7.10 2.84
N ASN A 56 -13.16 -8.38 3.08
CA ASN A 56 -13.81 -9.20 2.06
C ASN A 56 -15.25 -8.72 1.86
N LEU A 57 -15.65 -8.62 0.60
CA LEU A 57 -16.99 -8.19 0.23
C LEU A 57 -18.03 -9.27 0.60
N LEU A 58 -19.13 -8.84 1.22
CA LEU A 58 -20.24 -9.71 1.64
C LEU A 58 -21.46 -9.62 0.71
N VAL A 59 -21.47 -8.62 -0.18
CA VAL A 59 -22.62 -8.30 -1.02
C VAL A 59 -22.30 -8.38 -2.50
N SER A 60 -23.34 -8.52 -3.32
CA SER A 60 -23.26 -8.63 -4.77
C SER A 60 -24.14 -7.57 -5.46
N VAL A 61 -23.86 -7.31 -6.75
CA VAL A 61 -24.67 -6.40 -7.56
C VAL A 61 -26.10 -6.94 -7.70
N GLY A 62 -27.08 -6.07 -7.48
CA GLY A 62 -28.51 -6.39 -7.48
C GLY A 62 -29.07 -6.74 -6.09
N GLU A 63 -28.24 -6.90 -5.08
CA GLU A 63 -28.66 -7.19 -3.72
C GLU A 63 -29.24 -5.95 -3.04
N HIS A 64 -30.35 -6.11 -2.32
CA HIS A 64 -30.92 -5.06 -1.47
C HIS A 64 -30.25 -5.12 -0.10
N VAL A 65 -29.83 -3.97 0.41
CA VAL A 65 -29.16 -3.83 1.70
C VAL A 65 -29.93 -2.87 2.60
N LEU A 66 -29.85 -3.11 3.90
CA LEU A 66 -30.47 -2.27 4.92
C LEU A 66 -29.45 -1.30 5.53
N LYS A 67 -29.92 -0.19 6.10
CA LYS A 67 -29.09 0.76 6.82
C LYS A 67 -28.38 0.07 7.99
N GLY A 68 -27.08 0.28 8.12
CA GLY A 68 -26.27 -0.38 9.14
C GLY A 68 -25.79 -1.78 8.77
N GLN A 69 -26.26 -2.40 7.70
CA GLN A 69 -25.81 -3.72 7.26
C GLN A 69 -24.34 -3.68 6.83
N ALA A 70 -23.54 -4.66 7.29
CA ALA A 70 -22.13 -4.77 6.90
C ALA A 70 -22.00 -5.18 5.43
N LEU A 71 -21.24 -4.41 4.66
CA LEU A 71 -20.92 -4.68 3.25
C LEU A 71 -19.60 -5.44 3.11
N THR A 72 -18.71 -5.33 4.11
CA THR A 72 -17.43 -6.03 4.13
C THR A 72 -17.16 -6.67 5.47
N GLN A 73 -16.45 -7.80 5.45
CA GLN A 73 -16.09 -8.55 6.65
C GLN A 73 -14.63 -8.30 7.03
N SER A 74 -14.37 -8.20 8.34
CA SER A 74 -13.02 -8.09 8.91
C SER A 74 -12.47 -9.49 9.22
N GLU A 75 -11.40 -9.90 8.54
CA GLU A 75 -10.68 -11.14 8.84
C GLU A 75 -9.47 -10.93 9.76
N THR A 76 -8.97 -9.72 9.85
CA THR A 76 -7.76 -9.38 10.61
C THR A 76 -7.97 -8.13 11.44
N GLY A 77 -7.23 -7.97 12.55
CA GLY A 77 -7.28 -6.77 13.38
C GLY A 77 -6.90 -5.44 12.68
N PHE A 78 -6.38 -5.50 11.45
CA PHE A 78 -6.07 -4.33 10.61
C PHE A 78 -7.10 -4.08 9.51
N THR A 79 -8.26 -4.71 9.58
CA THR A 79 -9.36 -4.48 8.65
C THR A 79 -10.52 -3.80 9.39
N VAL A 80 -11.09 -2.76 8.81
CA VAL A 80 -12.26 -2.05 9.34
C VAL A 80 -13.42 -2.25 8.40
N PRO A 81 -14.54 -2.87 8.84
CA PRO A 81 -15.70 -3.08 8.02
C PRO A 81 -16.33 -1.77 7.50
N VAL A 82 -16.96 -1.86 6.34
CA VAL A 82 -17.78 -0.82 5.74
C VAL A 82 -19.23 -1.25 5.80
N HIS A 83 -20.11 -0.33 6.18
CA HIS A 83 -21.56 -0.57 6.35
C HIS A 83 -22.37 0.29 5.40
N ALA A 84 -23.55 -0.17 5.03
CA ALA A 84 -24.51 0.61 4.24
C ALA A 84 -25.03 1.79 5.09
N PRO A 85 -24.91 3.05 4.64
CA PRO A 85 -25.33 4.21 5.42
C PRO A 85 -26.85 4.47 5.33
N THR A 86 -27.52 3.86 4.36
CA THR A 86 -28.96 3.89 4.16
C THR A 86 -29.41 2.60 3.48
N SER A 87 -30.73 2.31 3.46
CA SER A 87 -31.27 1.17 2.70
C SER A 87 -31.33 1.46 1.20
N GLY A 88 -31.17 0.42 0.40
CA GLY A 88 -31.17 0.54 -1.06
C GLY A 88 -30.61 -0.70 -1.76
N THR A 89 -30.35 -0.58 -3.05
CA THR A 89 -29.85 -1.68 -3.88
C THR A 89 -28.41 -1.42 -4.31
N ILE A 90 -27.54 -2.44 -4.23
CA ILE A 90 -26.19 -2.40 -4.78
C ILE A 90 -26.29 -2.40 -6.31
N THR A 91 -26.05 -1.25 -6.93
CA THR A 91 -26.17 -1.09 -8.39
C THR A 91 -24.87 -1.40 -9.12
N ALA A 92 -23.72 -1.19 -8.48
CA ALA A 92 -22.42 -1.50 -9.05
C ALA A 92 -21.36 -1.82 -7.99
N ILE A 93 -20.36 -2.60 -8.36
CA ILE A 93 -19.12 -2.81 -7.62
C ILE A 93 -17.99 -2.57 -8.61
N GLU A 94 -17.42 -1.36 -8.58
CA GLU A 94 -16.49 -0.91 -9.60
C GLU A 94 -15.45 0.10 -9.06
N PRO A 95 -14.33 0.32 -9.75
CA PRO A 95 -13.38 1.36 -9.37
C PRO A 95 -13.99 2.76 -9.55
N ARG A 96 -13.98 3.56 -8.48
CA ARG A 96 -14.36 4.99 -8.48
C ARG A 96 -13.27 5.84 -7.84
N THR A 97 -13.14 7.09 -8.26
CA THR A 97 -12.18 8.02 -7.66
C THR A 97 -12.51 8.26 -6.19
N VAL A 98 -11.51 8.13 -5.33
CA VAL A 98 -11.67 8.28 -3.88
C VAL A 98 -11.03 9.55 -3.35
N ALA A 99 -11.38 9.94 -2.12
CA ALA A 99 -10.82 11.10 -1.42
C ALA A 99 -9.38 10.81 -0.95
N HIS A 100 -8.44 10.80 -1.89
CA HIS A 100 -7.02 10.58 -1.64
C HIS A 100 -6.17 11.57 -2.46
N PRO A 101 -5.02 12.05 -1.93
CA PRO A 101 -4.15 13.00 -2.64
C PRO A 101 -3.65 12.52 -4.01
N SER A 102 -3.60 11.20 -4.24
CA SER A 102 -3.20 10.63 -5.53
C SER A 102 -4.22 10.81 -6.65
N GLY A 103 -5.50 11.07 -6.32
CA GLY A 103 -6.61 11.12 -7.29
C GLY A 103 -6.91 9.78 -7.96
N LEU A 104 -6.38 8.67 -7.45
CA LEU A 104 -6.59 7.33 -8.01
C LEU A 104 -7.96 6.77 -7.63
N SER A 105 -8.40 5.77 -8.40
CA SER A 105 -9.63 5.02 -8.14
C SER A 105 -9.35 3.79 -7.30
N GLU A 106 -10.27 3.49 -6.38
CA GLU A 106 -10.31 2.25 -5.59
C GLU A 106 -11.64 1.54 -5.82
N LEU A 107 -11.71 0.25 -5.48
CA LEU A 107 -12.95 -0.53 -5.60
C LEU A 107 -13.99 0.01 -4.62
N CYS A 108 -15.16 0.36 -5.14
CA CYS A 108 -16.29 0.91 -4.40
C CYS A 108 -17.54 0.06 -4.60
N ALA A 109 -18.38 -0.06 -3.57
CA ALA A 109 -19.77 -0.47 -3.69
C ALA A 109 -20.63 0.77 -3.90
N VAL A 110 -21.50 0.72 -4.90
CA VAL A 110 -22.42 1.80 -5.24
C VAL A 110 -23.83 1.39 -4.86
N ILE A 111 -24.49 2.21 -4.02
CA ILE A 111 -25.86 1.98 -3.56
C ILE A 111 -26.78 3.05 -4.18
N THR A 112 -27.86 2.61 -4.77
CA THR A 112 -29.01 3.50 -5.09
C THR A 112 -30.00 3.40 -3.94
N PRO A 113 -30.18 4.47 -3.14
CA PRO A 113 -31.10 4.50 -2.03
C PRO A 113 -32.54 4.23 -2.46
N ASP A 114 -33.32 3.55 -1.62
CA ASP A 114 -34.74 3.28 -1.83
C ASP A 114 -35.68 4.35 -1.24
N GLY A 115 -35.09 5.33 -0.52
CA GLY A 115 -35.85 6.40 0.15
C GLY A 115 -36.55 6.00 1.44
N GLN A 116 -36.43 4.75 1.88
CA GLN A 116 -37.08 4.25 3.11
C GLN A 116 -36.21 4.38 4.35
N ASP A 117 -34.86 4.41 4.17
CA ASP A 117 -33.86 4.52 5.23
C ASP A 117 -34.03 3.48 6.36
N THR A 118 -34.45 2.26 5.98
CA THR A 118 -34.78 1.18 6.90
C THR A 118 -33.56 0.56 7.54
N TRP A 119 -33.48 0.53 8.87
CA TRP A 119 -32.42 -0.09 9.64
C TRP A 119 -32.43 -1.62 9.56
N CYS A 120 -31.24 -2.22 9.56
CA CYS A 120 -31.13 -3.62 9.96
C CYS A 120 -31.35 -3.79 11.47
N GLU A 121 -31.42 -5.03 11.93
CA GLU A 121 -31.53 -5.33 13.36
C GLU A 121 -30.32 -4.77 14.11
N LYS A 122 -30.61 -3.93 15.14
CA LYS A 122 -29.58 -3.34 16.01
C LYS A 122 -29.35 -4.24 17.22
N SER A 123 -28.14 -4.24 17.74
CA SER A 123 -27.76 -4.99 18.93
C SER A 123 -27.19 -4.05 20.00
N PRO A 124 -28.02 -3.18 20.63
CA PRO A 124 -27.59 -2.27 21.68
C PRO A 124 -27.24 -3.05 22.96
N ILE A 125 -26.23 -2.58 23.69
CA ILE A 125 -25.88 -3.11 25.00
C ILE A 125 -26.45 -2.18 26.08
N ALA A 126 -27.38 -2.70 26.85
CA ALA A 126 -28.06 -1.92 27.91
C ALA A 126 -27.10 -1.56 29.06
N ASP A 127 -26.19 -2.45 29.44
CA ASP A 127 -25.18 -2.24 30.50
C ASP A 127 -23.83 -2.80 30.05
N TYR A 128 -23.00 -1.94 29.47
CA TYR A 128 -21.66 -2.31 29.02
C TYR A 128 -20.70 -2.64 30.17
N THR A 129 -21.02 -2.28 31.42
CA THR A 129 -20.14 -2.54 32.57
C THR A 129 -20.10 -4.03 32.93
N GLN A 130 -21.08 -4.82 32.48
CA GLN A 130 -21.12 -6.27 32.66
C GLN A 130 -20.34 -7.02 31.56
N GLU A 131 -19.96 -6.33 30.49
CA GLU A 131 -19.28 -6.95 29.36
C GLU A 131 -17.75 -6.98 29.54
N SER A 132 -17.13 -7.98 28.93
CA SER A 132 -15.68 -8.06 28.94
C SER A 132 -15.05 -7.02 28.01
N ALA A 133 -13.82 -6.59 28.32
CA ALA A 133 -13.07 -5.66 27.45
C ALA A 133 -12.92 -6.22 26.02
N ASP A 134 -12.70 -7.53 25.87
CA ASP A 134 -12.55 -8.16 24.54
C ASP A 134 -13.86 -8.11 23.76
N THR A 135 -15.02 -8.36 24.40
CA THR A 135 -16.35 -8.24 23.78
C THR A 135 -16.58 -6.81 23.26
N LEU A 136 -16.32 -5.80 24.11
CA LEU A 136 -16.51 -4.41 23.73
C LEU A 136 -15.57 -3.99 22.57
N ILE A 137 -14.31 -4.45 22.57
CA ILE A 137 -13.36 -4.20 21.48
C ILE A 137 -13.82 -4.84 20.18
N ASP A 138 -14.38 -6.05 20.25
CA ASP A 138 -14.92 -6.73 19.07
C ASP A 138 -16.11 -5.99 18.47
N ILE A 139 -17.00 -5.44 19.32
CA ILE A 139 -18.12 -4.60 18.85
C ILE A 139 -17.59 -3.33 18.18
N ILE A 140 -16.62 -2.64 18.80
CA ILE A 140 -15.97 -1.46 18.20
C ILE A 140 -15.34 -1.81 16.83
N ARG A 141 -14.72 -3.00 16.73
CA ARG A 141 -14.14 -3.48 15.48
C ARG A 141 -15.20 -3.75 14.42
N LEU A 142 -16.27 -4.48 14.79
CA LEU A 142 -17.37 -4.83 13.89
C LEU A 142 -18.19 -3.62 13.47
N ALA A 143 -18.34 -2.62 14.33
CA ALA A 143 -19.01 -1.34 14.01
C ALA A 143 -18.21 -0.49 13.00
N GLY A 144 -17.01 -0.92 12.61
CA GLY A 144 -16.26 -0.25 11.55
C GLY A 144 -15.67 1.09 11.94
N ILE A 145 -15.32 1.30 13.22
CA ILE A 145 -14.79 2.57 13.70
C ILE A 145 -13.30 2.68 13.37
N SER A 146 -12.93 3.74 12.64
CA SER A 146 -11.55 4.15 12.39
C SER A 146 -11.27 5.50 13.05
N GLY A 147 -9.99 5.81 13.30
CA GLY A 147 -9.59 7.09 13.88
C GLY A 147 -9.97 8.26 12.98
N MET A 148 -10.75 9.21 13.50
CA MET A 148 -11.32 10.32 12.72
C MET A 148 -10.48 11.59 12.75
N GLY A 149 -9.53 11.70 13.66
CA GLY A 149 -8.64 12.87 13.80
C GLY A 149 -7.34 12.80 12.99
N GLY A 150 -7.20 11.85 12.05
CA GLY A 150 -5.96 11.71 11.28
C GLY A 150 -6.03 10.59 10.25
N ALA A 151 -4.99 9.75 10.20
CA ALA A 151 -4.75 8.78 9.12
C ALA A 151 -5.69 7.55 9.09
N GLY A 152 -6.79 7.52 9.86
CA GLY A 152 -7.77 6.44 9.82
C GLY A 152 -7.25 5.10 10.37
N PHE A 153 -6.50 5.11 11.47
CA PHE A 153 -6.05 3.86 12.10
C PHE A 153 -7.22 3.11 12.74
N PRO A 154 -7.29 1.77 12.67
CA PRO A 154 -8.38 0.99 13.29
C PRO A 154 -8.49 1.23 14.80
N THR A 155 -9.61 1.81 15.26
CA THR A 155 -9.80 2.23 16.66
C THR A 155 -9.75 1.05 17.63
N ALA A 156 -10.40 -0.07 17.31
CA ALA A 156 -10.35 -1.29 18.10
C ALA A 156 -8.91 -1.80 18.31
N LYS A 157 -8.08 -1.76 17.25
CA LYS A 157 -6.68 -2.18 17.34
C LYS A 157 -5.85 -1.24 18.21
N LYS A 158 -6.13 0.06 18.14
CA LYS A 158 -5.49 1.07 18.98
C LYS A 158 -5.82 0.84 20.47
N ILE A 159 -7.09 0.63 20.80
CA ILE A 159 -7.54 0.33 22.17
C ILE A 159 -6.94 -1.00 22.65
N GLN A 160 -6.98 -2.05 21.82
CA GLN A 160 -6.37 -3.35 22.14
C GLN A 160 -4.88 -3.25 22.51
N SER A 161 -4.12 -2.41 21.80
CA SER A 161 -2.69 -2.19 22.09
C SER A 161 -2.44 -1.47 23.42
N GLY A 162 -3.44 -0.77 23.95
CA GLY A 162 -3.39 -0.03 25.21
C GLY A 162 -3.81 -0.84 26.45
N ILE A 163 -4.40 -2.02 26.28
CA ILE A 163 -4.84 -2.85 27.41
C ILE A 163 -3.65 -3.16 28.32
N ALA A 164 -3.83 -3.01 29.63
CA ALA A 164 -2.84 -3.21 30.68
C ALA A 164 -1.57 -2.33 30.58
N ARG A 165 -1.52 -1.38 29.64
CA ARG A 165 -0.38 -0.48 29.44
C ARG A 165 -0.75 0.99 29.64
N THR A 166 -2.01 1.36 29.41
CA THR A 166 -2.46 2.76 29.43
C THR A 166 -2.60 3.25 30.88
N GLU A 167 -1.76 4.21 31.27
CA GLU A 167 -1.88 4.94 32.53
C GLU A 167 -2.69 6.22 32.36
N ILE A 168 -2.56 6.88 31.20
CA ILE A 168 -3.23 8.14 30.89
C ILE A 168 -3.99 8.00 29.58
N LEU A 169 -5.30 8.23 29.63
CA LEU A 169 -6.15 8.40 28.45
C LEU A 169 -6.21 9.88 28.10
N ILE A 170 -5.82 10.24 26.88
CA ILE A 170 -5.95 11.59 26.36
C ILE A 170 -7.05 11.63 25.31
N VAL A 171 -8.03 12.48 25.54
CA VAL A 171 -9.08 12.82 24.57
C VAL A 171 -8.60 14.02 23.77
N ASN A 172 -8.39 13.82 22.49
CA ASN A 172 -7.96 14.86 21.57
C ASN A 172 -9.19 15.66 21.10
N ALA A 173 -9.42 16.80 21.75
CA ALA A 173 -10.41 17.81 21.41
C ALA A 173 -9.76 19.06 20.77
N ALA A 174 -8.47 18.98 20.44
CA ALA A 174 -7.71 20.03 19.76
C ALA A 174 -7.89 19.92 18.25
N GLU A 175 -8.79 20.70 17.70
CA GLU A 175 -9.05 20.83 16.28
C GLU A 175 -8.31 22.04 15.72
N CYS A 176 -6.97 21.94 15.61
CA CYS A 176 -6.07 23.05 15.31
C CYS A 176 -6.02 23.46 13.84
N GLU A 177 -6.50 22.61 12.92
CA GLU A 177 -6.52 22.90 11.48
C GLU A 177 -7.45 24.10 11.20
N PRO A 178 -7.01 25.15 10.48
CA PRO A 178 -7.87 26.26 10.13
C PRO A 178 -9.12 25.84 9.35
N TYR A 179 -10.18 26.62 9.48
CA TYR A 179 -11.49 26.42 8.86
C TYR A 179 -12.32 25.24 9.40
N ILE A 180 -11.71 24.20 9.95
CA ILE A 180 -12.42 23.00 10.39
C ILE A 180 -13.05 23.24 11.75
N THR A 181 -14.33 22.86 11.90
CA THR A 181 -15.13 23.01 13.12
C THR A 181 -16.04 21.80 13.38
N ALA A 182 -15.74 20.66 12.76
CA ALA A 182 -16.53 19.42 12.87
C ALA A 182 -16.51 18.87 14.29
N ASP A 183 -15.33 18.79 14.91
CA ASP A 183 -15.16 18.32 16.29
C ASP A 183 -15.67 19.37 17.29
N ASP A 184 -15.47 20.67 17.01
CA ASP A 184 -15.98 21.78 17.83
C ASP A 184 -17.53 21.70 17.94
N LYS A 185 -18.24 21.59 16.82
CA LYS A 185 -19.71 21.48 16.83
C LYS A 185 -20.21 20.16 17.44
N LEU A 186 -19.50 19.06 17.20
CA LEU A 186 -19.83 17.78 17.83
C LEU A 186 -19.76 17.89 19.36
N MET A 187 -18.74 18.53 19.90
CA MET A 187 -18.58 18.73 21.34
C MET A 187 -19.63 19.69 21.92
N GLN A 188 -20.04 20.71 21.15
CA GLN A 188 -21.09 21.65 21.60
C GLN A 188 -22.46 20.98 21.74
N GLU A 189 -22.84 20.12 20.78
CA GLU A 189 -24.21 19.58 20.68
C GLU A 189 -24.33 18.16 21.24
N HIS A 190 -23.23 17.41 21.36
CA HIS A 190 -23.21 16.00 21.78
C HIS A 190 -22.19 15.72 22.89
N ALA A 191 -22.01 16.67 23.84
CA ALA A 191 -21.05 16.53 24.91
C ALA A 191 -21.35 15.33 25.82
N GLU A 192 -22.61 15.07 26.15
CA GLU A 192 -23.03 13.97 27.01
C GLU A 192 -22.72 12.60 26.39
N GLU A 193 -23.05 12.42 25.10
CA GLU A 193 -22.75 11.19 24.37
C GLU A 193 -21.23 10.98 24.22
N LEU A 194 -20.48 12.06 24.09
CA LEU A 194 -19.02 12.00 24.06
C LEU A 194 -18.47 11.51 25.41
N ILE A 195 -18.95 12.03 26.53
CA ILE A 195 -18.53 11.59 27.87
C ILE A 195 -18.88 10.11 28.07
N GLN A 196 -20.06 9.64 27.64
CA GLN A 196 -20.40 8.22 27.67
C GLN A 196 -19.40 7.38 26.85
N GLY A 197 -18.98 7.84 25.69
CA GLY A 197 -17.95 7.19 24.89
C GLY A 197 -16.59 7.13 25.59
N ILE A 198 -16.23 8.16 26.36
CA ILE A 198 -15.04 8.16 27.20
C ILE A 198 -15.14 7.12 28.31
N GLU A 199 -16.27 7.07 29.05
CA GLU A 199 -16.51 6.12 30.13
C GLU A 199 -16.42 4.66 29.65
N ILE A 200 -16.90 4.36 28.45
CA ILE A 200 -16.74 3.03 27.84
C ILE A 200 -15.24 2.70 27.66
N VAL A 201 -14.46 3.63 27.15
CA VAL A 201 -13.01 3.40 26.93
C VAL A 201 -12.27 3.33 28.26
N GLU A 202 -12.67 4.10 29.28
CA GLU A 202 -12.18 3.99 30.65
C GLU A 202 -12.48 2.60 31.26
N HIS A 203 -13.68 2.08 31.04
CA HIS A 203 -14.05 0.73 31.50
C HIS A 203 -13.14 -0.35 30.87
N ILE A 204 -12.82 -0.20 29.57
CA ILE A 204 -11.92 -1.14 28.85
C ILE A 204 -10.48 -1.04 29.33
N LEU A 205 -9.93 0.18 29.43
CA LEU A 205 -8.50 0.44 29.66
C LEU A 205 -8.10 0.60 31.12
N LYS A 206 -9.03 1.05 31.97
CA LYS A 206 -8.83 1.36 33.40
C LYS A 206 -7.63 2.30 33.62
N PRO A 207 -7.59 3.47 32.96
CA PRO A 207 -6.50 4.42 33.12
C PRO A 207 -6.51 5.02 34.53
N LYS A 208 -5.35 5.53 34.98
CA LYS A 208 -5.23 6.27 36.25
C LYS A 208 -5.72 7.71 36.13
N LEU A 209 -5.75 8.24 34.91
CA LEU A 209 -6.14 9.62 34.62
C LEU A 209 -6.69 9.71 33.20
N THR A 210 -7.81 10.42 33.06
CA THR A 210 -8.37 10.82 31.77
C THR A 210 -8.32 12.33 31.61
N ILE A 211 -7.81 12.80 30.47
CA ILE A 211 -7.62 14.21 30.17
C ILE A 211 -8.27 14.54 28.84
N ILE A 212 -9.11 15.57 28.82
CA ILE A 212 -9.59 16.18 27.57
C ILE A 212 -8.71 17.39 27.27
N GLY A 213 -7.93 17.35 26.19
CA GLY A 213 -7.15 18.50 25.72
C GLY A 213 -7.92 19.27 24.67
N ILE A 214 -8.35 20.49 24.97
CA ILE A 214 -9.14 21.36 24.10
C ILE A 214 -8.49 22.74 23.97
N GLU A 215 -8.58 23.35 22.77
CA GLU A 215 -8.00 24.66 22.51
C GLU A 215 -8.89 25.79 23.06
N ASP A 216 -8.25 26.91 23.48
CA ASP A 216 -8.89 28.12 24.07
C ASP A 216 -9.82 28.84 23.08
N ASN A 217 -9.75 28.58 21.80
CA ASN A 217 -10.60 29.16 20.78
C ASN A 217 -12.00 28.49 20.65
N LYS A 218 -12.36 27.55 21.55
CA LYS A 218 -13.62 26.79 21.57
C LYS A 218 -14.44 26.98 22.85
N PRO A 219 -14.80 28.24 23.24
CA PRO A 219 -15.40 28.51 24.53
C PRO A 219 -16.75 27.80 24.77
N ASP A 220 -17.55 27.60 23.72
CA ASP A 220 -18.86 26.95 23.84
C ASP A 220 -18.73 25.44 24.02
N ALA A 221 -17.80 24.80 23.32
CA ALA A 221 -17.47 23.38 23.51
C ALA A 221 -16.84 23.13 24.90
N ILE A 222 -15.98 24.01 25.38
CA ILE A 222 -15.41 23.92 26.75
C ILE A 222 -16.55 23.89 27.78
N LYS A 223 -17.48 24.83 27.73
CA LYS A 223 -18.63 24.91 28.66
C LYS A 223 -19.52 23.64 28.56
N ALA A 224 -19.78 23.16 27.36
CA ALA A 224 -20.59 21.94 27.15
C ALA A 224 -19.91 20.72 27.78
N LEU A 225 -18.60 20.55 27.56
CA LEU A 225 -17.83 19.46 28.14
C LEU A 225 -17.70 19.57 29.66
N GLU A 226 -17.47 20.75 30.20
CA GLU A 226 -17.42 21.01 31.67
C GLU A 226 -18.77 20.63 32.32
N SER A 227 -19.90 20.98 31.67
CA SER A 227 -21.24 20.61 32.15
C SER A 227 -21.46 19.10 32.09
N ALA A 228 -21.11 18.46 31.00
CA ALA A 228 -21.29 17.00 30.80
C ALA A 228 -20.36 16.16 31.69
N ALA A 229 -19.17 16.66 31.99
CA ALA A 229 -18.19 16.00 32.86
C ALA A 229 -18.40 16.28 34.36
N LEU A 230 -19.44 17.01 34.72
CA LEU A 230 -19.71 17.32 36.13
C LEU A 230 -19.85 16.01 36.95
N ASN A 231 -19.12 15.92 38.05
CA ASN A 231 -19.04 14.72 38.91
C ASN A 231 -18.33 13.50 38.30
N LYS A 232 -17.59 13.66 37.21
CA LYS A 232 -16.73 12.62 36.60
C LYS A 232 -15.26 12.91 36.95
N ASP A 233 -14.44 11.86 37.08
CA ASP A 233 -12.96 12.04 37.27
C ASP A 233 -12.24 12.25 35.91
N ILE A 234 -12.74 13.22 35.16
CA ILE A 234 -12.20 13.63 33.86
C ILE A 234 -11.62 15.05 34.02
N VAL A 235 -10.38 15.23 33.63
CA VAL A 235 -9.67 16.50 33.70
C VAL A 235 -9.74 17.20 32.35
N ILE A 236 -10.43 18.34 32.28
CA ILE A 236 -10.44 19.20 31.09
C ILE A 236 -9.25 20.18 31.18
N ARG A 237 -8.42 20.20 30.10
CA ARG A 237 -7.28 21.11 29.98
C ARG A 237 -7.45 21.96 28.73
N VAL A 238 -7.63 23.25 28.98
CA VAL A 238 -7.64 24.30 27.95
C VAL A 238 -6.21 24.60 27.59
N ILE A 239 -5.84 24.36 26.33
CA ILE A 239 -4.48 24.58 25.79
C ILE A 239 -4.47 25.79 24.86
N PRO A 240 -3.35 26.51 24.73
CA PRO A 240 -3.23 27.63 23.80
C PRO A 240 -3.40 27.16 22.35
N THR A 241 -4.11 27.94 21.55
CA THR A 241 -4.23 27.72 20.11
C THR A 241 -2.89 27.91 19.42
N LYS A 242 -2.22 26.82 19.04
CA LYS A 242 -0.94 26.79 18.34
C LYS A 242 -0.93 25.60 17.38
N TYR A 243 -0.80 25.82 16.09
CA TYR A 243 -0.78 24.73 15.11
C TYR A 243 0.61 24.04 15.09
N PRO A 244 0.74 22.70 15.11
CA PRO A 244 -0.30 21.68 15.16
C PRO A 244 -0.48 21.02 16.55
N SER A 245 -1.07 21.71 17.51
CA SER A 245 -1.37 21.19 18.87
C SER A 245 -2.21 19.91 18.84
N GLY A 246 -3.08 19.73 17.83
CA GLY A 246 -3.89 18.53 17.61
C GLY A 246 -3.10 17.31 17.11
N GLY A 247 -1.82 17.46 16.80
CA GLY A 247 -0.94 16.33 16.51
C GLY A 247 -0.77 15.45 17.75
N GLU A 248 -0.91 14.12 17.60
CA GLU A 248 -0.90 13.18 18.72
C GLU A 248 0.32 13.34 19.63
N LYS A 249 1.53 13.40 19.06
CA LYS A 249 2.79 13.55 19.81
C LYS A 249 2.92 14.95 20.45
N GLN A 250 2.44 15.99 19.77
CA GLN A 250 2.44 17.36 20.27
C GLN A 250 1.47 17.52 21.46
N LEU A 251 0.26 16.98 21.34
CA LEU A 251 -0.73 17.01 22.41
C LEU A 251 -0.24 16.25 23.66
N ILE A 252 0.38 15.10 23.49
CA ILE A 252 1.03 14.36 24.58
C ILE A 252 2.08 15.24 25.26
N LYS A 253 2.94 15.92 24.51
CA LYS A 253 3.96 16.81 25.06
C LYS A 253 3.34 17.95 25.84
N ILE A 254 2.31 18.62 25.30
CA ILE A 254 1.61 19.74 25.95
C ILE A 254 0.99 19.30 27.27
N LEU A 255 0.34 18.14 27.32
CA LEU A 255 -0.43 17.73 28.49
C LEU A 255 0.39 16.95 29.52
N THR A 256 1.50 16.32 29.13
CA THR A 256 2.23 15.39 30.02
C THR A 256 3.73 15.61 30.10
N ASN A 257 4.31 16.54 29.34
CA ASN A 257 5.75 16.73 29.14
C ASN A 257 6.52 15.47 28.67
N LYS A 258 5.81 14.38 28.36
CA LYS A 258 6.45 13.19 27.82
C LYS A 258 6.61 13.32 26.31
N GLU A 259 7.67 12.74 25.78
CA GLU A 259 7.88 12.63 24.33
C GLU A 259 7.82 11.16 23.91
N VAL A 260 7.14 10.91 22.79
CA VAL A 260 7.10 9.57 22.19
C VAL A 260 8.37 9.38 21.38
N PRO A 261 9.24 8.43 21.72
CA PRO A 261 10.48 8.19 20.99
C PRO A 261 10.25 7.89 19.50
N SER A 262 11.27 8.14 18.66
CA SER A 262 11.22 7.77 17.24
C SER A 262 11.01 6.27 17.09
N GLY A 263 10.10 5.87 16.20
CA GLY A 263 9.73 4.47 15.97
C GLY A 263 8.82 3.84 17.04
N SER A 264 8.54 4.54 18.15
CA SER A 264 7.62 4.07 19.22
C SER A 264 6.22 4.60 19.04
N ILE A 265 5.25 3.97 19.71
CA ILE A 265 3.85 4.39 19.78
C ILE A 265 3.52 4.94 21.17
N PRO A 266 2.48 5.79 21.32
CA PRO A 266 2.08 6.34 22.63
C PRO A 266 1.85 5.30 23.71
N ALA A 267 1.35 4.11 23.37
CA ALA A 267 1.13 3.01 24.31
C ALA A 267 2.44 2.52 24.99
N ASP A 268 3.59 2.69 24.34
CA ASP A 268 4.90 2.29 24.90
C ASP A 268 5.34 3.19 26.07
N ILE A 269 4.78 4.41 26.14
CA ILE A 269 5.01 5.34 27.25
C ILE A 269 3.82 5.45 28.21
N GLY A 270 2.87 4.50 28.12
CA GLY A 270 1.69 4.41 28.99
C GLY A 270 0.58 5.42 28.64
N ILE A 271 0.49 5.87 27.40
CA ILE A 271 -0.50 6.86 26.96
C ILE A 271 -1.31 6.33 25.79
N LEU A 272 -2.62 6.58 25.80
CA LEU A 272 -3.47 6.36 24.66
C LEU A 272 -4.22 7.64 24.32
N VAL A 273 -4.26 8.01 23.04
CA VAL A 273 -4.94 9.21 22.55
C VAL A 273 -6.11 8.81 21.67
N GLN A 274 -7.29 9.38 21.90
CA GLN A 274 -8.48 9.17 21.06
C GLN A 274 -9.09 10.50 20.65
N ASN A 275 -9.55 10.59 19.39
CA ASN A 275 -10.29 11.75 18.89
C ASN A 275 -11.74 11.73 19.40
N VAL A 276 -12.32 12.90 19.62
CA VAL A 276 -13.72 13.07 20.09
C VAL A 276 -14.75 12.37 19.20
N GLY A 277 -14.64 12.47 17.88
CA GLY A 277 -15.55 11.80 16.96
C GLY A 277 -15.45 10.27 17.03
N SER A 278 -14.26 9.71 17.28
CA SER A 278 -14.10 8.26 17.47
C SER A 278 -14.76 7.80 18.77
N LEU A 279 -14.67 8.58 19.85
CA LEU A 279 -15.32 8.28 21.14
C LEU A 279 -16.84 8.37 21.03
N TYR A 280 -17.37 9.37 20.36
CA TYR A 280 -18.79 9.47 20.02
C TYR A 280 -19.28 8.25 19.24
N SER A 281 -18.51 7.81 18.25
CA SER A 281 -18.86 6.61 17.47
C SER A 281 -18.80 5.33 18.29
N ILE A 282 -17.90 5.23 19.30
CA ILE A 282 -17.85 4.10 20.23
C ILE A 282 -19.15 4.04 21.06
N LYS A 283 -19.63 5.17 21.57
CA LYS A 283 -20.92 5.24 22.28
C LYS A 283 -22.05 4.75 21.40
N ARG A 284 -22.15 5.24 20.17
CA ARG A 284 -23.20 4.79 19.23
C ARG A 284 -23.11 3.28 18.94
N ALA A 285 -21.91 2.76 18.77
CA ALA A 285 -21.73 1.33 18.47
C ALA A 285 -22.17 0.43 19.65
N ILE A 286 -21.87 0.81 20.88
CA ILE A 286 -22.11 -0.03 22.05
C ILE A 286 -23.50 0.21 22.62
N ILE A 287 -23.86 1.48 22.92
CA ILE A 287 -25.12 1.81 23.58
C ILE A 287 -26.31 1.80 22.60
N ASP A 288 -26.11 2.32 21.37
CA ASP A 288 -27.19 2.43 20.40
C ASP A 288 -27.22 1.25 19.40
N GLY A 289 -26.18 0.42 19.36
CA GLY A 289 -26.01 -0.68 18.40
C GLY A 289 -25.86 -0.21 16.96
N GLU A 290 -25.30 0.97 16.74
CA GLU A 290 -25.18 1.63 15.44
C GLU A 290 -23.74 1.65 14.92
N PRO A 291 -23.44 1.03 13.76
CA PRO A 291 -22.12 1.11 13.16
C PRO A 291 -21.82 2.52 12.64
N MET A 292 -20.53 2.78 12.36
CA MET A 292 -20.09 4.06 11.80
C MET A 292 -20.52 4.19 10.33
N ILE A 293 -21.63 4.88 10.10
CA ILE A 293 -22.23 5.11 8.78
C ILE A 293 -22.32 6.58 8.38
N GLU A 294 -22.06 7.48 9.30
CA GLU A 294 -22.10 8.93 9.09
C GLU A 294 -21.04 9.63 9.95
N ARG A 295 -20.76 10.86 9.63
CA ARG A 295 -19.88 11.72 10.43
C ARG A 295 -20.23 13.19 10.26
N VAL A 296 -19.76 14.03 11.19
CA VAL A 296 -19.82 15.47 11.02
C VAL A 296 -18.75 15.92 10.01
N VAL A 297 -19.15 16.76 9.06
CA VAL A 297 -18.30 17.35 8.03
C VAL A 297 -18.51 18.86 8.01
N THR A 298 -17.41 19.62 8.05
CA THR A 298 -17.43 21.08 7.90
C THR A 298 -17.55 21.45 6.43
N LEU A 299 -18.55 22.23 6.05
CA LEU A 299 -18.67 22.89 4.75
C LEU A 299 -18.31 24.36 4.93
N THR A 300 -17.21 24.82 4.32
CA THR A 300 -16.67 26.16 4.59
C THR A 300 -15.95 26.76 3.40
N GLY A 301 -15.63 28.05 3.52
CA GLY A 301 -15.08 28.88 2.45
C GLY A 301 -16.12 29.85 1.92
N LYS A 302 -15.68 31.00 1.42
CA LYS A 302 -16.59 32.09 0.95
C LYS A 302 -17.38 31.77 -0.31
N THR A 303 -17.15 30.62 -0.93
CA THR A 303 -17.95 30.15 -2.06
C THR A 303 -19.23 29.43 -1.63
N PHE A 304 -19.36 29.02 -0.36
CA PHE A 304 -20.61 28.54 0.19
C PHE A 304 -21.51 29.70 0.62
N LYS A 305 -22.80 29.62 0.33
CA LYS A 305 -23.82 30.56 0.85
C LYS A 305 -24.18 30.26 2.30
N GLN A 306 -24.12 29.01 2.69
CA GLN A 306 -24.45 28.51 4.00
C GLN A 306 -23.32 27.64 4.56
N PRO A 307 -22.17 28.24 4.91
CA PRO A 307 -21.09 27.49 5.55
C PRO A 307 -21.58 27.02 6.92
N ARG A 308 -21.39 25.71 7.21
CA ARG A 308 -21.85 25.07 8.44
C ARG A 308 -21.25 23.66 8.60
N ASN A 309 -21.57 23.02 9.70
CA ASN A 309 -21.29 21.61 9.91
C ASN A 309 -22.53 20.78 9.63
N VAL A 310 -22.34 19.62 9.00
CA VAL A 310 -23.44 18.74 8.62
C VAL A 310 -23.14 17.29 8.99
N TRP A 311 -24.15 16.55 9.42
CA TRP A 311 -24.11 15.10 9.41
C TRP A 311 -24.21 14.60 7.98
N ALA A 312 -23.14 14.07 7.45
CA ALA A 312 -23.07 13.48 6.11
C ALA A 312 -22.94 11.97 6.20
N LEU A 313 -23.77 11.24 5.45
CA LEU A 313 -23.64 9.80 5.28
C LEU A 313 -22.32 9.47 4.59
N LEU A 314 -21.64 8.42 5.04
CA LEU A 314 -20.46 7.92 4.34
C LEU A 314 -20.83 7.51 2.93
N GLY A 315 -19.97 7.84 1.96
CA GLY A 315 -20.24 7.59 0.55
C GLY A 315 -21.05 8.68 -0.17
N THR A 316 -21.53 9.72 0.54
CA THR A 316 -22.18 10.87 -0.11
C THR A 316 -21.18 11.56 -1.06
N PRO A 317 -21.50 11.72 -2.35
CA PRO A 317 -20.67 12.52 -3.27
C PRO A 317 -20.58 13.98 -2.79
N VAL A 318 -19.39 14.57 -2.84
CA VAL A 318 -19.20 15.98 -2.46
C VAL A 318 -20.14 16.88 -3.25
N GLN A 319 -20.43 16.57 -4.51
CA GLN A 319 -21.38 17.33 -5.36
C GLN A 319 -22.76 17.49 -4.70
N ALA A 320 -23.29 16.45 -4.08
CA ALA A 320 -24.61 16.52 -3.40
C ALA A 320 -24.60 17.58 -2.28
N LEU A 321 -23.53 17.62 -1.48
CA LEU A 321 -23.37 18.64 -0.43
C LEU A 321 -23.18 20.06 -1.00
N LEU A 322 -22.46 20.19 -2.13
CA LEU A 322 -22.28 21.47 -2.82
C LEU A 322 -23.64 22.02 -3.31
N ASP A 323 -24.47 21.18 -3.89
CA ASP A 323 -25.77 21.56 -4.45
C ASP A 323 -26.75 21.95 -3.32
N GLU A 324 -26.81 21.16 -2.24
CA GLU A 324 -27.72 21.38 -1.12
C GLU A 324 -27.38 22.66 -0.34
N PHE A 325 -26.09 22.92 -0.06
CA PHE A 325 -25.67 24.05 0.76
C PHE A 325 -25.25 25.30 -0.03
N GLY A 326 -25.65 25.36 -1.28
CA GLY A 326 -25.59 26.56 -2.11
C GLY A 326 -24.17 27.01 -2.48
N TYR A 327 -23.33 26.05 -2.87
CA TYR A 327 -22.00 26.34 -3.41
C TYR A 327 -22.10 27.18 -4.67
N LYS A 328 -21.23 28.19 -4.76
CA LYS A 328 -21.10 29.03 -5.96
C LYS A 328 -19.62 29.16 -6.31
N ALA A 329 -19.19 28.38 -7.31
CA ALA A 329 -17.80 28.36 -7.76
C ALA A 329 -17.23 29.77 -8.04
N ASP A 330 -15.99 30.00 -7.62
CA ASP A 330 -15.24 31.19 -8.07
C ASP A 330 -15.02 31.08 -9.57
N LYS A 331 -15.43 32.14 -10.32
CA LYS A 331 -15.38 32.16 -11.79
C LYS A 331 -13.97 31.97 -12.37
N LYS A 332 -12.92 32.35 -11.61
CA LYS A 332 -11.53 32.32 -12.08
C LYS A 332 -10.73 31.14 -11.51
N LEU A 333 -11.10 30.63 -10.35
CA LEU A 333 -10.39 29.55 -9.68
C LEU A 333 -11.39 28.65 -8.97
N GLN A 334 -11.82 27.60 -9.63
CA GLN A 334 -12.63 26.55 -9.01
C GLN A 334 -11.70 25.59 -8.29
N ARG A 335 -11.81 25.51 -6.97
CA ARG A 335 -11.01 24.63 -6.16
C ARG A 335 -11.82 24.08 -4.98
N LEU A 336 -11.80 22.77 -4.83
CA LEU A 336 -12.38 22.06 -3.71
C LEU A 336 -11.25 21.35 -3.00
N ILE A 337 -11.14 21.56 -1.69
CA ILE A 337 -10.11 20.96 -0.85
C ILE A 337 -10.81 20.04 0.15
N MET A 338 -10.39 18.78 0.21
CA MET A 338 -10.75 17.86 1.25
C MET A 338 -9.83 18.10 2.44
N GLY A 339 -10.38 18.49 3.59
CA GLY A 339 -9.62 18.91 4.78
C GLY A 339 -9.39 20.42 4.80
N GLY A 340 -8.42 20.86 5.60
CA GLY A 340 -8.06 22.26 5.74
C GLY A 340 -6.94 22.73 4.81
N PRO A 341 -6.50 23.99 4.96
CA PRO A 341 -5.47 24.56 4.07
C PRO A 341 -4.06 24.05 4.35
N MET A 342 -3.79 23.47 5.55
CA MET A 342 -2.46 23.02 5.95
C MET A 342 -2.19 21.56 5.57
N MET A 343 -3.12 20.66 5.85
CA MET A 343 -2.97 19.22 5.62
C MET A 343 -3.85 18.68 4.49
N GLY A 344 -4.86 19.43 4.06
CA GLY A 344 -5.81 19.02 3.03
C GLY A 344 -5.18 18.88 1.63
N PHE A 345 -5.99 18.41 0.69
CA PHE A 345 -5.60 18.25 -0.72
C PHE A 345 -6.75 18.62 -1.65
N THR A 346 -6.40 19.10 -2.83
CA THR A 346 -7.39 19.47 -3.86
C THR A 346 -8.02 18.22 -4.45
N LEU A 347 -9.35 18.19 -4.51
CA LEU A 347 -10.11 17.13 -5.16
C LEU A 347 -10.01 17.23 -6.69
N PRO A 348 -9.88 16.11 -7.41
CA PRO A 348 -9.84 16.10 -8.87
C PRO A 348 -11.20 16.47 -9.50
N HIS A 349 -12.28 16.13 -8.83
CA HIS A 349 -13.66 16.46 -9.22
C HIS A 349 -14.60 16.31 -8.00
N SER A 350 -15.83 16.81 -8.12
CA SER A 350 -16.82 16.82 -7.02
C SER A 350 -17.61 15.51 -6.81
N GLN A 351 -17.43 14.50 -7.68
CA GLN A 351 -18.07 13.19 -7.51
C GLN A 351 -17.32 12.26 -6.55
N VAL A 352 -16.28 12.78 -5.91
CA VAL A 352 -15.54 12.04 -4.87
C VAL A 352 -16.41 11.87 -3.62
N PRO A 353 -16.50 10.65 -3.03
CA PRO A 353 -17.36 10.41 -1.87
C PRO A 353 -16.74 10.88 -0.56
N ILE A 354 -17.61 11.22 0.41
CA ILE A 354 -17.25 11.40 1.82
C ILE A 354 -16.84 10.05 2.40
N THR A 355 -15.67 10.03 3.05
CA THR A 355 -15.12 8.83 3.70
C THR A 355 -15.03 9.01 5.22
N LYS A 356 -14.69 7.95 5.95
CA LYS A 356 -14.51 7.98 7.42
C LYS A 356 -13.50 9.02 7.89
N THR A 357 -12.56 9.42 7.06
CA THR A 357 -11.51 10.41 7.37
C THR A 357 -11.80 11.82 6.84
N ALA A 358 -12.87 12.00 6.06
CA ALA A 358 -13.22 13.29 5.45
C ALA A 358 -13.94 14.19 6.46
N ASN A 359 -13.27 15.17 7.05
CA ASN A 359 -13.81 16.06 8.09
C ASN A 359 -14.21 17.45 7.59
N CYS A 360 -13.79 17.85 6.38
CA CYS A 360 -14.06 19.18 5.86
C CYS A 360 -14.04 19.22 4.33
N ILE A 361 -14.95 19.98 3.76
CA ILE A 361 -14.93 20.45 2.37
C ILE A 361 -14.72 21.95 2.40
N LEU A 362 -13.49 22.36 2.08
CA LEU A 362 -13.12 23.76 1.98
C LEU A 362 -13.16 24.21 0.51
N ALA A 363 -14.02 25.16 0.24
CA ALA A 363 -14.20 25.75 -1.08
C ALA A 363 -13.86 27.25 -1.03
N PRO A 364 -12.57 27.62 -1.08
CA PRO A 364 -12.13 28.99 -0.92
C PRO A 364 -12.30 29.79 -2.22
N THR A 365 -12.45 31.10 -2.09
CA THR A 365 -12.23 32.03 -3.20
C THR A 365 -10.73 32.19 -3.45
N ARG A 366 -10.35 32.70 -4.65
CA ARG A 366 -8.96 33.05 -4.96
C ARG A 366 -8.35 34.12 -4.05
N HIS A 367 -9.18 34.86 -3.29
CA HIS A 367 -8.75 35.88 -2.35
C HIS A 367 -8.57 35.33 -0.92
N GLU A 368 -9.17 34.19 -0.60
CA GLU A 368 -8.96 33.53 0.68
C GLU A 368 -7.67 32.71 0.68
N ILE A 369 -7.48 31.94 -0.37
CA ILE A 369 -6.26 31.16 -0.59
C ILE A 369 -5.82 31.41 -2.02
N SER A 370 -4.68 32.10 -2.18
CA SER A 370 -4.11 32.38 -3.50
C SER A 370 -3.75 31.08 -4.24
N ALA A 371 -3.74 31.13 -5.56
CA ALA A 371 -3.14 30.05 -6.35
C ALA A 371 -1.62 30.25 -6.34
N HIS A 372 -0.90 29.25 -5.87
CA HIS A 372 0.54 29.20 -6.07
C HIS A 372 0.83 29.11 -7.56
N GLN A 373 1.64 30.04 -8.08
CA GLN A 373 1.94 30.05 -9.50
C GLN A 373 3.21 29.29 -9.83
N TYR A 374 4.25 29.43 -9.02
CA TYR A 374 5.55 28.79 -9.26
C TYR A 374 6.30 28.54 -7.95
N GLU A 375 6.95 27.39 -7.84
CA GLU A 375 7.94 27.13 -6.83
C GLU A 375 9.20 27.95 -7.12
N MET A 376 9.65 28.74 -6.15
CA MET A 376 10.91 29.49 -6.22
C MET A 376 12.04 28.68 -5.57
N GLU A 377 13.27 29.04 -5.88
CA GLU A 377 14.42 28.41 -5.25
C GLU A 377 14.52 28.75 -3.77
N CYS A 378 15.06 27.81 -2.98
CA CYS A 378 15.25 27.96 -1.55
C CYS A 378 16.29 29.03 -1.25
N ILE A 379 15.91 30.09 -0.53
CA ILE A 379 16.80 31.19 -0.10
C ILE A 379 17.54 30.90 1.21
N ARG A 380 17.39 29.70 1.80
CA ARG A 380 18.06 29.22 3.03
C ARG A 380 17.76 30.09 4.26
N CYS A 381 16.54 30.63 4.40
CA CYS A 381 16.16 31.48 5.51
C CYS A 381 16.04 30.75 6.86
N GLY A 382 15.90 29.40 6.89
CA GLY A 382 15.81 28.61 8.12
C GLY A 382 14.41 28.50 8.74
N GLN A 383 13.43 29.34 8.37
CA GLN A 383 12.10 29.39 8.98
C GLN A 383 11.37 28.05 9.02
N CYS A 384 11.56 27.21 7.99
CA CYS A 384 10.94 25.89 7.93
C CYS A 384 11.46 24.94 9.03
N ALA A 385 12.72 25.06 9.44
CA ALA A 385 13.30 24.28 10.53
C ALA A 385 12.79 24.79 11.89
N GLU A 386 12.69 26.11 12.08
CA GLU A 386 12.14 26.72 13.28
C GLU A 386 10.67 26.37 13.49
N ALA A 387 9.86 26.31 12.42
CA ALA A 387 8.45 25.94 12.47
C ALA A 387 8.20 24.43 12.65
N CYS A 388 9.20 23.57 12.50
CA CYS A 388 9.00 22.13 12.51
C CYS A 388 8.71 21.59 13.93
N PRO A 389 7.50 21.01 14.19
CA PRO A 389 7.16 20.48 15.52
C PRO A 389 7.85 19.16 15.86
N ALA A 390 8.55 18.56 14.91
CA ALA A 390 9.35 17.34 15.07
C ALA A 390 10.86 17.61 15.00
N SER A 391 11.27 18.89 15.05
CA SER A 391 12.68 19.35 15.04
C SER A 391 13.50 18.77 13.88
N LEU A 392 12.88 18.60 12.71
CA LEU A 392 13.53 18.12 11.50
C LEU A 392 14.20 19.28 10.74
N LEU A 393 14.93 18.94 9.67
CA LEU A 393 15.57 19.88 8.76
C LEU A 393 14.87 19.87 7.39
N PRO A 394 13.72 20.57 7.23
CA PRO A 394 12.88 20.46 6.03
C PRO A 394 13.60 20.81 4.73
N GLN A 395 14.50 21.82 4.73
CA GLN A 395 15.24 22.15 3.52
C GLN A 395 16.19 21.03 3.07
N GLN A 396 16.84 20.33 4.01
CA GLN A 396 17.72 19.20 3.66
C GLN A 396 16.90 18.00 3.18
N LEU A 397 15.79 17.70 3.85
CA LEU A 397 14.86 16.67 3.42
C LEU A 397 14.36 16.93 1.98
N GLN A 398 14.05 18.20 1.64
CA GLN A 398 13.60 18.55 0.29
C GLN A 398 14.73 18.35 -0.76
N TRP A 399 15.96 18.72 -0.45
CA TRP A 399 17.08 18.54 -1.37
C TRP A 399 17.34 17.07 -1.65
N HIS A 400 17.39 16.24 -0.60
CA HIS A 400 17.58 14.79 -0.76
C HIS A 400 16.38 14.12 -1.43
N ALA A 401 15.15 14.60 -1.20
CA ALA A 401 13.96 14.11 -1.90
C ALA A 401 14.02 14.42 -3.40
N LYS A 402 14.42 15.64 -3.79
CA LYS A 402 14.64 16.01 -5.21
C LYS A 402 15.78 15.21 -5.86
N ALA A 403 16.80 14.87 -5.08
CA ALA A 403 17.95 14.08 -5.55
C ALA A 403 17.70 12.56 -5.49
N GLU A 404 16.50 12.12 -5.06
CA GLU A 404 16.12 10.70 -4.89
C GLU A 404 17.09 9.90 -3.98
N GLU A 405 17.75 10.58 -3.05
CA GLU A 405 18.69 10.00 -2.09
C GLU A 405 17.96 9.47 -0.84
N TYR A 406 17.20 8.39 -1.00
CA TYR A 406 16.29 7.86 0.03
C TYR A 406 17.01 7.41 1.31
N ASP A 407 18.21 6.85 1.21
CA ASP A 407 18.99 6.44 2.38
C ASP A 407 19.32 7.63 3.30
N LYS A 408 19.63 8.80 2.69
CA LYS A 408 19.87 10.04 3.46
C LYS A 408 18.59 10.57 4.11
N LEU A 409 17.46 10.42 3.43
CA LEU A 409 16.15 10.80 4.01
C LEU A 409 15.80 9.96 5.23
N GLU A 410 16.15 8.68 5.25
CA GLU A 410 15.99 7.82 6.43
C GLU A 410 16.94 8.24 7.56
N GLN A 411 18.20 8.54 7.26
CA GLN A 411 19.19 9.05 8.23
C GLN A 411 18.76 10.40 8.84
N LEU A 412 18.07 11.24 8.08
CA LEU A 412 17.51 12.52 8.53
C LEU A 412 16.11 12.40 9.17
N ASN A 413 15.71 11.18 9.51
CA ASN A 413 14.46 10.87 10.20
C ASN A 413 13.19 11.36 9.46
N LEU A 414 13.15 11.26 8.12
CA LEU A 414 11.95 11.61 7.36
C LEU A 414 10.68 10.91 7.88
N LYS A 415 10.82 9.72 8.49
CA LYS A 415 9.71 8.95 9.08
C LYS A 415 8.99 9.71 10.21
N ASP A 416 9.70 10.56 10.96
CA ASP A 416 9.13 11.35 12.04
C ASP A 416 8.38 12.61 11.58
N CYS A 417 8.45 12.96 10.29
CA CYS A 417 7.65 14.02 9.71
C CYS A 417 6.15 13.66 9.79
N ILE A 418 5.36 14.49 10.48
CA ILE A 418 3.89 14.31 10.63
C ILE A 418 3.09 14.94 9.47
N GLU A 419 3.75 15.49 8.46
CA GLU A 419 3.14 16.10 7.27
C GLU A 419 2.17 17.25 7.56
N CYS A 420 2.39 17.94 8.66
CA CYS A 420 1.50 19.02 9.14
C CYS A 420 1.48 20.28 8.28
N GLY A 421 2.43 20.47 7.36
CA GLY A 421 2.47 21.64 6.49
C GLY A 421 3.04 22.91 7.10
N ALA A 422 3.37 22.97 8.40
CA ALA A 422 3.92 24.17 9.04
C ALA A 422 5.18 24.71 8.34
N CYS A 423 6.07 23.85 7.89
CA CYS A 423 7.27 24.22 7.14
C CYS A 423 6.95 24.83 5.76
N ALA A 424 5.93 24.33 5.07
CA ALA A 424 5.49 24.88 3.79
C ALA A 424 4.77 26.22 3.97
N PHE A 425 3.99 26.36 5.05
CA PHE A 425 3.26 27.58 5.39
C PHE A 425 4.20 28.79 5.61
N VAL A 426 5.33 28.59 6.28
CA VAL A 426 6.31 29.66 6.55
C VAL A 426 7.33 29.86 5.42
N CYS A 427 7.28 29.07 4.36
CA CYS A 427 8.27 29.13 3.27
C CYS A 427 8.02 30.35 2.36
N PRO A 428 8.89 31.37 2.32
CA PRO A 428 8.73 32.52 1.43
C PRO A 428 8.92 32.18 -0.04
N SER A 429 9.54 31.02 -0.33
CA SER A 429 9.73 30.51 -1.70
C SER A 429 8.60 29.59 -2.17
N GLU A 430 7.51 29.46 -1.40
CA GLU A 430 6.32 28.68 -1.72
C GLU A 430 6.62 27.22 -2.12
N ILE A 431 7.70 26.64 -1.59
CA ILE A 431 8.11 25.27 -1.89
C ILE A 431 7.09 24.29 -1.29
N PRO A 432 6.54 23.35 -2.08
CA PRO A 432 5.57 22.36 -1.61
C PRO A 432 6.26 21.22 -0.85
N LEU A 433 6.93 21.57 0.28
CA LEU A 433 7.80 20.67 1.05
C LEU A 433 7.13 19.33 1.39
N VAL A 434 5.89 19.38 1.86
CA VAL A 434 5.15 18.18 2.29
C VAL A 434 4.89 17.23 1.11
N GLN A 435 4.68 17.76 -0.10
CA GLN A 435 4.48 16.93 -1.28
C GLN A 435 5.72 16.11 -1.61
N TYR A 436 6.91 16.70 -1.53
CA TYR A 436 8.18 15.99 -1.67
C TYR A 436 8.33 14.87 -0.64
N TYR A 437 7.96 15.15 0.62
CA TYR A 437 8.05 14.15 1.70
C TYR A 437 7.06 13.01 1.54
N ARG A 438 5.83 13.29 1.13
CA ARG A 438 4.82 12.26 0.83
C ARG A 438 5.29 11.34 -0.29
N GLN A 439 5.82 11.93 -1.37
CA GLN A 439 6.36 11.16 -2.49
C GLN A 439 7.55 10.31 -2.06
N ALA A 440 8.52 10.88 -1.35
CA ALA A 440 9.69 10.16 -0.86
C ALA A 440 9.32 9.03 0.11
N LYS A 441 8.38 9.26 1.05
CA LYS A 441 7.87 8.22 1.95
C LYS A 441 7.15 7.09 1.21
N ALA A 442 6.39 7.41 0.16
CA ALA A 442 5.74 6.41 -0.67
C ALA A 442 6.77 5.54 -1.39
N GLU A 443 7.78 6.15 -1.98
CA GLU A 443 8.86 5.44 -2.68
C GLU A 443 9.69 4.56 -1.74
N ILE A 444 10.10 5.07 -0.57
CA ILE A 444 10.80 4.29 0.46
C ILE A 444 9.98 3.06 0.86
N ARG A 445 8.66 3.24 1.05
CA ARG A 445 7.75 2.14 1.39
C ARG A 445 7.68 1.10 0.27
N THR A 446 7.57 1.53 -0.98
CA THR A 446 7.55 0.65 -2.15
C THR A 446 8.83 -0.16 -2.24
N ARG A 447 10.00 0.48 -2.14
CA ARG A 447 11.32 -0.18 -2.15
C ARG A 447 11.47 -1.20 -1.02
N THR A 448 11.02 -0.86 0.18
CA THR A 448 11.04 -1.79 1.32
C THR A 448 10.16 -3.01 1.06
N GLN A 449 8.95 -2.81 0.54
CA GLN A 449 8.03 -3.91 0.21
C GLN A 449 8.56 -4.80 -0.92
N GLU A 450 9.18 -4.22 -1.93
CA GLU A 450 9.82 -4.95 -3.04
C GLU A 450 11.03 -5.76 -2.55
N ALA A 451 11.87 -5.18 -1.70
CA ALA A 451 13.01 -5.87 -1.10
C ALA A 451 12.56 -7.06 -0.25
N GLU A 452 11.56 -6.88 0.62
CA GLU A 452 10.98 -7.97 1.42
C GLU A 452 10.31 -9.05 0.54
N ALA A 453 9.64 -8.65 -0.55
CA ALA A 453 9.01 -9.58 -1.49
C ALA A 453 10.07 -10.39 -2.25
N ALA A 454 11.18 -9.75 -2.66
CA ALA A 454 12.31 -10.40 -3.30
C ALA A 454 13.00 -11.39 -2.36
N GLU A 455 13.20 -11.01 -1.10
CA GLU A 455 13.78 -11.91 -0.08
C GLU A 455 12.88 -13.12 0.18
N ARG A 456 11.58 -12.90 0.37
CA ARG A 456 10.60 -14.00 0.51
C ARG A 456 10.57 -14.92 -0.73
N ALA A 457 10.70 -14.35 -1.93
CA ALA A 457 10.77 -15.13 -3.17
C ALA A 457 12.05 -15.95 -3.25
N LYS A 458 13.20 -15.38 -2.84
CA LYS A 458 14.50 -16.05 -2.77
C LYS A 458 14.45 -17.23 -1.79
N LEU A 459 13.95 -17.04 -0.57
CA LEU A 459 13.80 -18.10 0.43
C LEU A 459 12.92 -19.25 -0.09
N ARG A 460 11.76 -18.94 -0.69
CA ARG A 460 10.89 -19.95 -1.29
C ARG A 460 11.57 -20.73 -2.44
N PHE A 461 12.39 -20.04 -3.22
CA PHE A 461 13.15 -20.68 -4.29
C PHE A 461 14.22 -21.63 -3.73
N GLU A 462 14.96 -21.21 -2.69
CA GLU A 462 15.98 -22.02 -2.01
C GLU A 462 15.36 -23.26 -1.35
N GLU A 463 14.24 -23.08 -0.63
CA GLU A 463 13.48 -24.19 -0.04
C GLU A 463 12.99 -25.20 -1.11
N LYS A 464 12.45 -24.68 -2.22
CA LYS A 464 12.01 -25.52 -3.34
C LYS A 464 13.18 -26.29 -3.94
N LYS A 465 14.33 -25.63 -4.15
CA LYS A 465 15.56 -26.25 -4.64
C LYS A 465 16.06 -27.34 -3.70
N ALA A 466 16.15 -27.05 -2.42
CA ALA A 466 16.56 -28.02 -1.39
C ALA A 466 15.62 -29.21 -1.30
N ARG A 467 14.29 -28.99 -1.46
CA ARG A 467 13.32 -30.09 -1.52
C ARG A 467 13.53 -30.95 -2.76
N MET A 468 13.72 -30.37 -3.93
CA MET A 468 13.97 -31.11 -5.17
C MET A 468 15.28 -31.92 -5.11
N GLU A 469 16.33 -31.36 -4.49
CA GLU A 469 17.60 -32.06 -4.30
C GLU A 469 17.45 -33.25 -3.33
N ARG A 470 16.69 -33.09 -2.23
CA ARG A 470 16.34 -34.20 -1.33
C ARG A 470 15.55 -35.29 -2.02
N GLU A 471 14.49 -34.94 -2.75
CA GLU A 471 13.68 -35.87 -3.50
C GLU A 471 14.52 -36.64 -4.56
N LYS A 472 15.46 -35.93 -5.23
CA LYS A 472 16.40 -36.54 -6.16
C LYS A 472 17.34 -37.51 -5.46
N ALA A 473 17.94 -37.12 -4.36
CA ALA A 473 18.83 -37.97 -3.57
C ALA A 473 18.11 -39.21 -3.01
N GLU A 474 16.88 -39.04 -2.50
CA GLU A 474 16.04 -40.17 -2.04
C GLU A 474 15.70 -41.13 -3.21
N ARG A 475 15.38 -40.60 -4.40
CA ARG A 475 15.14 -41.42 -5.58
C ARG A 475 16.37 -42.20 -6.00
N GLU A 476 17.55 -41.55 -6.02
CA GLU A 476 18.83 -42.22 -6.33
C GLU A 476 19.16 -43.28 -5.28
N ASN A 477 18.96 -42.99 -4.00
CA ASN A 477 19.18 -43.97 -2.94
C ASN A 477 18.22 -45.16 -3.02
N ARG A 478 16.95 -44.92 -3.39
CA ARG A 478 15.96 -45.99 -3.64
C ARG A 478 16.38 -46.86 -4.78
N PHE A 479 16.88 -46.28 -5.89
CA PHE A 479 17.40 -47.03 -7.03
C PHE A 479 18.66 -47.84 -6.69
N LYS A 480 19.61 -47.24 -5.93
CA LYS A 480 20.79 -47.96 -5.44
C LYS A 480 20.42 -49.13 -4.55
N LYS A 481 19.51 -48.92 -3.61
CA LYS A 481 19.04 -49.97 -2.70
C LYS A 481 18.37 -51.11 -3.46
N ALA A 482 17.48 -50.77 -4.41
CA ALA A 482 16.82 -51.77 -5.28
C ALA A 482 17.81 -52.54 -6.19
N ALA A 483 18.90 -51.88 -6.65
CA ALA A 483 19.95 -52.53 -7.43
C ALA A 483 20.80 -53.45 -6.54
N ASP A 484 21.12 -53.05 -5.31
CA ASP A 484 21.87 -53.85 -4.32
C ASP A 484 21.05 -55.06 -3.89
N ASP A 485 19.74 -54.89 -3.64
CA ASP A 485 18.85 -55.99 -3.26
C ASP A 485 18.73 -57.04 -4.42
N ARG A 486 18.56 -56.58 -5.66
CA ARG A 486 18.61 -57.46 -6.85
C ARG A 486 19.95 -58.20 -6.95
N ARG A 487 21.07 -57.54 -6.66
CA ARG A 487 22.39 -58.11 -6.70
C ARG A 487 22.58 -59.17 -5.64
N LYS A 488 22.00 -58.97 -4.41
CA LYS A 488 21.95 -59.96 -3.36
C LYS A 488 21.11 -61.20 -3.72
N GLU A 489 19.90 -60.95 -4.29
CA GLU A 489 19.04 -62.04 -4.77
C GLU A 489 19.72 -62.90 -5.86
N MET A 490 20.40 -62.22 -6.84
CA MET A 490 21.13 -62.96 -7.89
C MET A 490 22.33 -63.75 -7.33
N LYS A 491 22.98 -63.27 -6.27
CA LYS A 491 24.03 -64.05 -5.57
C LYS A 491 23.49 -65.27 -4.80
N SER A 492 22.30 -65.13 -4.20
CA SER A 492 21.67 -66.22 -3.45
C SER A 492 21.06 -67.32 -4.32
N THR A 493 20.79 -67.05 -5.63
CA THR A 493 20.22 -68.01 -6.60
C THR A 493 21.27 -68.68 -7.49
N GLY A 494 22.56 -68.61 -7.16
CA GLY A 494 23.62 -69.36 -7.83
C GLY A 494 23.94 -68.86 -9.27
N GLY A 495 23.59 -67.62 -9.60
CA GLY A 495 23.75 -67.06 -10.95
C GLY A 495 25.14 -66.51 -11.29
N ASP A 496 26.15 -66.67 -10.42
CA ASP A 496 27.47 -66.09 -10.66
C ASP A 496 28.20 -66.62 -11.91
N ASP A 497 27.96 -67.91 -12.25
CA ASP A 497 28.55 -68.54 -13.44
C ASP A 497 27.92 -68.05 -14.76
N ALA A 498 26.64 -67.77 -14.77
CA ALA A 498 25.96 -67.23 -15.95
C ALA A 498 26.35 -65.79 -16.24
N ILE A 499 26.59 -64.98 -15.17
CA ILE A 499 27.05 -63.58 -15.30
C ILE A 499 28.52 -63.52 -15.74
N ALA A 500 29.36 -64.38 -15.18
CA ALA A 500 30.78 -64.49 -15.61
C ALA A 500 30.86 -64.87 -17.11
N ALA A 501 30.02 -65.80 -17.57
CA ALA A 501 29.94 -66.18 -18.99
C ALA A 501 29.39 -65.00 -19.86
N ALA A 502 28.41 -64.23 -19.38
CA ALA A 502 27.89 -63.06 -20.09
C ALA A 502 28.90 -61.93 -20.20
N ILE A 503 29.63 -61.64 -19.08
CA ILE A 503 30.71 -60.67 -19.06
C ILE A 503 31.89 -61.08 -19.96
N ALA A 504 32.22 -62.36 -19.96
CA ALA A 504 33.24 -62.89 -20.89
C ALA A 504 32.82 -62.75 -22.37
N ARG A 505 31.54 -62.97 -22.71
CA ARG A 505 31.01 -62.71 -24.07
C ARG A 505 31.05 -61.25 -24.45
N VAL A 506 30.68 -60.32 -23.55
CA VAL A 506 30.71 -58.87 -23.82
C VAL A 506 32.15 -58.38 -23.89
N LYS A 507 33.08 -58.90 -23.08
CA LYS A 507 34.53 -58.59 -23.23
C LYS A 507 35.09 -59.14 -24.54
N ALA A 508 34.72 -60.33 -24.96
CA ALA A 508 35.13 -60.89 -26.24
C ALA A 508 34.53 -60.13 -27.46
N GLN A 509 33.32 -59.59 -27.33
CA GLN A 509 32.75 -58.66 -28.33
C GLN A 509 33.48 -57.32 -28.39
N LYS A 510 33.85 -56.75 -27.22
CA LYS A 510 34.61 -55.46 -27.17
C LYS A 510 36.01 -55.60 -27.71
N SER A 511 36.68 -56.73 -27.50
CA SER A 511 38.02 -56.95 -28.07
C SER A 511 38.05 -57.16 -29.59
N ASN A 512 36.88 -57.44 -30.21
CA ASN A 512 36.72 -57.47 -31.67
C ASN A 512 36.29 -56.15 -32.30
N GLU A 513 35.87 -55.14 -31.49
CA GLU A 513 35.45 -53.81 -31.94
C GLU A 513 36.60 -52.77 -31.85
N ASP A 514 37.63 -53.03 -31.07
CA ASP A 514 38.77 -52.08 -30.89
C ASP A 514 39.74 -52.02 -32.13
N ASN A 515 39.40 -52.70 -33.24
CA ASN A 515 40.17 -52.66 -34.48
C ASN A 515 39.44 -52.03 -35.67
N LYS A 516 38.45 -51.15 -35.43
CA LYS A 516 37.85 -50.33 -36.47
C LYS A 516 37.60 -48.89 -35.95
N ALA A 517 38.39 -48.01 -36.54
CA ALA A 517 38.22 -46.54 -36.70
C ALA A 517 37.18 -45.80 -35.81
N GLU A 518 37.66 -44.69 -35.22
CA GLU A 518 36.86 -43.67 -34.55
C GLU A 518 35.54 -43.38 -35.26
N PRO A 519 34.38 -43.30 -34.50
CA PRO A 519 33.12 -42.94 -35.11
C PRO A 519 33.16 -41.45 -35.46
N ALA A 520 33.17 -41.14 -36.75
CA ALA A 520 32.95 -39.80 -37.30
C ALA A 520 31.65 -39.23 -36.73
N VAL A 521 31.72 -38.07 -36.06
CA VAL A 521 30.56 -37.30 -35.59
C VAL A 521 29.61 -37.08 -36.75
N LYS A 522 28.36 -37.51 -36.65
CA LYS A 522 27.35 -37.36 -37.70
C LYS A 522 27.34 -35.94 -38.26
N PRO A 523 27.37 -35.73 -39.58
CA PRO A 523 27.54 -34.41 -40.20
C PRO A 523 26.56 -33.32 -39.67
N ALA A 524 25.37 -33.77 -39.31
CA ALA A 524 24.33 -32.87 -38.73
C ALA A 524 24.69 -32.31 -37.36
N VAL A 525 25.43 -33.08 -36.54
CA VAL A 525 25.85 -32.60 -35.17
C VAL A 525 27.03 -31.67 -35.30
N ALA A 526 27.98 -31.94 -36.17
CA ALA A 526 29.12 -31.07 -36.46
C ALA A 526 28.66 -29.74 -37.06
N ALA A 527 27.69 -29.75 -37.98
CA ALA A 527 27.07 -28.55 -38.54
C ALA A 527 26.30 -27.71 -37.46
N ALA A 528 25.62 -28.35 -36.52
CA ALA A 528 24.92 -27.68 -35.45
C ALA A 528 25.89 -27.00 -34.46
N ILE A 529 27.01 -27.66 -34.12
CA ILE A 529 28.05 -27.07 -33.22
C ILE A 529 28.75 -25.94 -33.94
N ALA A 530 29.05 -26.02 -35.20
CA ALA A 530 29.68 -24.97 -36.00
C ALA A 530 28.77 -23.75 -36.13
N LYS A 531 27.45 -23.96 -36.35
CA LYS A 531 26.44 -22.89 -36.40
C LYS A 531 26.23 -22.19 -35.06
N ALA A 532 26.29 -22.94 -33.94
CA ALA A 532 26.23 -22.35 -32.58
C ALA A 532 27.46 -21.52 -32.26
N LYS A 533 28.65 -21.99 -32.59
CA LYS A 533 29.91 -21.21 -32.38
C LYS A 533 29.98 -19.95 -33.27
N ALA A 534 29.52 -20.02 -34.52
CA ALA A 534 29.44 -18.85 -35.40
C ALA A 534 28.43 -17.82 -34.90
N LYS A 535 27.31 -18.23 -34.33
CA LYS A 535 26.27 -17.35 -33.76
C LYS A 535 26.77 -16.66 -32.44
N GLN A 536 27.57 -17.38 -31.64
CA GLN A 536 28.20 -16.84 -30.43
C GLN A 536 29.31 -15.80 -30.78
N ALA A 537 30.07 -16.06 -31.82
CA ALA A 537 31.10 -15.12 -32.30
C ALA A 537 30.48 -13.86 -32.94
N ALA A 538 29.32 -13.98 -33.61
CA ALA A 538 28.60 -12.85 -34.18
C ALA A 538 27.93 -11.98 -33.07
N ALA A 539 27.39 -12.58 -32.02
CA ALA A 539 26.80 -11.88 -30.89
C ALA A 539 27.85 -11.12 -30.06
N ALA A 540 29.06 -11.70 -29.90
CA ALA A 540 30.18 -11.05 -29.23
C ALA A 540 30.73 -9.83 -30.00
N LYS A 541 30.57 -9.80 -31.32
CA LYS A 541 30.94 -8.65 -32.17
C LYS A 541 29.90 -7.52 -32.20
N ALA A 542 28.64 -7.83 -31.88
CA ALA A 542 27.55 -6.87 -31.98
C ALA A 542 27.22 -6.12 -30.64
N GLY A 543 27.91 -6.40 -29.54
CA GLY A 543 27.75 -5.67 -28.25
C GLY A 543 26.38 -5.81 -27.59
N ALA A 544 25.56 -6.81 -27.96
CA ALA A 544 24.22 -7.03 -27.40
C ALA A 544 24.29 -7.87 -26.12
N THR A 545 23.78 -7.31 -25.02
CA THR A 545 23.82 -7.92 -23.67
C THR A 545 22.68 -8.88 -23.35
N GLU A 546 21.69 -9.09 -24.23
CA GLU A 546 20.62 -10.08 -24.03
C GLU A 546 20.33 -10.89 -25.32
N PRO A 547 20.31 -12.22 -25.26
CA PRO A 547 19.92 -13.05 -26.40
C PRO A 547 18.40 -13.07 -26.55
N ASP A 548 17.90 -12.73 -27.75
CA ASP A 548 16.51 -12.92 -28.14
C ASP A 548 16.15 -14.41 -28.20
N ASN A 549 15.35 -14.86 -27.23
CA ASN A 549 14.89 -16.24 -27.06
C ASN A 549 13.58 -16.58 -27.79
N SER A 550 12.99 -15.67 -28.58
CA SER A 550 11.68 -15.86 -29.23
C SER A 550 11.67 -16.99 -30.28
N GLU A 551 12.73 -17.18 -31.05
CA GLU A 551 12.89 -18.29 -31.98
C GLU A 551 13.06 -19.65 -31.28
N MET A 552 13.76 -19.68 -30.14
CA MET A 552 13.93 -20.90 -29.35
C MET A 552 12.64 -21.32 -28.66
N ALA A 553 11.77 -20.39 -28.31
CA ALA A 553 10.45 -20.67 -27.76
C ALA A 553 9.53 -21.31 -28.84
N LYS A 554 9.52 -20.77 -30.06
CA LYS A 554 8.79 -21.32 -31.21
C LYS A 554 9.27 -22.75 -31.59
N LEU A 555 10.56 -22.98 -31.63
CA LEU A 555 11.17 -24.31 -31.89
C LEU A 555 10.84 -25.30 -30.75
N ARG A 556 10.70 -24.89 -29.53
CA ARG A 556 10.26 -25.72 -28.39
C ARG A 556 8.80 -26.12 -28.47
N GLU A 557 7.93 -25.22 -28.91
CA GLU A 557 6.52 -25.53 -29.14
C GLU A 557 6.33 -26.47 -30.32
N GLU A 558 7.05 -26.26 -31.41
CA GLU A 558 7.01 -27.13 -32.59
C GLU A 558 7.53 -28.55 -32.29
N ARG A 559 8.61 -28.67 -31.51
CA ARG A 559 9.08 -29.97 -31.00
C ARG A 559 8.06 -30.67 -30.08
N LYS A 560 7.34 -29.92 -29.28
CA LYS A 560 6.27 -30.47 -28.42
C LYS A 560 5.08 -30.96 -29.26
N ARG A 561 4.75 -30.26 -30.35
CA ARG A 561 3.68 -30.64 -31.28
C ARG A 561 4.05 -31.93 -32.00
N LEU A 562 5.24 -32.01 -32.62
CA LEU A 562 5.77 -33.19 -33.30
C LEU A 562 5.94 -34.42 -32.38
N ALA A 563 6.27 -34.19 -31.10
CA ALA A 563 6.35 -35.26 -30.10
C ALA A 563 4.96 -35.80 -29.72
N ARG A 564 3.93 -34.97 -29.74
CA ARG A 564 2.53 -35.40 -29.53
C ARG A 564 2.00 -36.15 -30.73
N GLU A 565 2.27 -35.68 -31.94
CA GLU A 565 1.90 -36.36 -33.20
C GLU A 565 2.56 -37.75 -33.31
N ARG A 566 3.85 -37.88 -33.00
CA ARG A 566 4.54 -39.21 -32.96
C ARG A 566 4.03 -40.14 -31.86
N LYS A 567 3.50 -39.59 -30.76
CA LYS A 567 2.90 -40.42 -29.71
C LYS A 567 1.54 -40.96 -30.12
N THR A 568 0.76 -40.16 -30.83
CA THR A 568 -0.54 -40.61 -31.38
C THR A 568 -0.36 -41.60 -32.55
N GLU A 569 0.66 -41.44 -33.41
CA GLU A 569 0.99 -42.41 -34.46
C GLU A 569 1.49 -43.75 -33.88
N LYS A 570 2.27 -43.71 -32.77
CA LYS A 570 2.74 -44.93 -32.13
C LYS A 570 1.65 -45.66 -31.35
N GLU A 571 0.64 -44.97 -30.86
CA GLU A 571 -0.55 -45.56 -30.23
C GLU A 571 -1.53 -46.16 -31.24
N GLN A 572 -1.43 -45.79 -32.54
CA GLN A 572 -2.23 -46.35 -33.63
C GLN A 572 -1.60 -47.54 -34.36
N SER A 573 -0.29 -47.82 -34.13
CA SER A 573 0.45 -48.85 -34.85
C SER A 573 0.75 -50.16 -34.09
N GLU A 574 0.31 -50.26 -32.83
CA GLU A 574 0.51 -51.48 -32.01
C GLU A 574 -0.84 -52.14 -31.69
N THR A 575 -1.23 -53.12 -32.47
CA THR A 575 -2.20 -54.20 -32.16
C THR A 575 -1.67 -55.55 -32.67
N PRO A 576 -2.07 -56.69 -32.09
CA PRO A 576 -1.86 -57.21 -30.72
C PRO A 576 -1.39 -58.67 -30.69
N ALA A 577 -1.01 -59.24 -29.54
CA ALA A 577 -1.35 -60.62 -29.17
C ALA A 577 -1.13 -60.93 -27.67
N ASN A 578 -2.25 -61.27 -27.02
CA ASN A 578 -2.47 -62.22 -25.94
C ASN A 578 -1.88 -62.07 -24.51
N ASN A 579 -2.83 -62.02 -23.58
CA ASN A 579 -2.86 -62.47 -22.18
C ASN A 579 -2.61 -61.46 -21.09
N ALA A 580 -3.73 -60.87 -20.62
CA ALA A 580 -3.93 -60.45 -19.20
C ALA A 580 -5.38 -59.97 -18.98
N ASP A 581 -6.33 -60.89 -18.88
CA ASP A 581 -7.77 -60.57 -18.68
C ASP A 581 -8.16 -60.02 -17.30
N ASP A 582 -7.28 -60.07 -16.30
CA ASP A 582 -7.61 -59.64 -14.92
C ASP A 582 -7.30 -58.17 -14.61
N LYS A 583 -6.49 -57.50 -15.38
CA LYS A 583 -6.21 -56.06 -15.17
C LYS A 583 -7.11 -55.12 -15.97
N LYS A 584 -7.73 -55.60 -17.03
CA LYS A 584 -8.66 -54.80 -17.87
C LYS A 584 -10.02 -54.61 -17.21
N SER A 585 -10.49 -55.58 -16.38
CA SER A 585 -11.78 -55.49 -15.73
C SER A 585 -11.79 -54.42 -14.62
N ALA A 586 -10.71 -54.26 -13.87
CA ALA A 586 -10.60 -53.25 -12.81
C ALA A 586 -10.49 -51.81 -13.35
N VAL A 587 -9.78 -51.62 -14.47
CA VAL A 587 -9.67 -50.31 -15.14
C VAL A 587 -10.97 -49.93 -15.86
N ALA A 588 -11.64 -50.89 -16.48
CA ALA A 588 -12.95 -50.69 -17.14
C ALA A 588 -14.03 -50.31 -16.08
N ALA A 589 -14.01 -50.96 -14.89
CA ALA A 589 -14.92 -50.62 -13.80
C ALA A 589 -14.65 -49.22 -13.23
N ALA A 590 -13.38 -48.78 -13.16
CA ALA A 590 -13.02 -47.43 -12.72
C ALA A 590 -13.44 -46.35 -13.73
N ILE A 591 -13.28 -46.64 -15.06
CA ILE A 591 -13.70 -45.71 -16.13
C ILE A 591 -15.24 -45.64 -16.19
N ALA A 592 -15.93 -46.79 -16.00
CA ALA A 592 -17.40 -46.81 -15.97
C ALA A 592 -17.95 -45.98 -14.76
N ARG A 593 -17.32 -46.09 -13.57
CA ARG A 593 -17.69 -45.26 -12.41
C ARG A 593 -17.41 -43.78 -12.64
N ALA A 594 -16.30 -43.41 -13.30
CA ALA A 594 -16.01 -42.04 -13.66
C ALA A 594 -16.97 -41.46 -14.72
N LYS A 595 -17.38 -42.28 -15.72
CA LYS A 595 -18.40 -41.91 -16.72
C LYS A 595 -19.79 -41.74 -16.08
N ALA A 596 -20.17 -42.67 -15.19
CA ALA A 596 -21.44 -42.56 -14.46
C ALA A 596 -21.51 -41.29 -13.56
N LYS A 597 -20.39 -40.95 -12.92
CA LYS A 597 -20.30 -39.74 -12.11
C LYS A 597 -20.35 -38.44 -12.93
N LYS A 598 -19.84 -38.50 -14.18
CA LYS A 598 -19.91 -37.38 -15.13
C LYS A 598 -21.32 -37.26 -15.73
N ALA A 599 -22.00 -38.37 -16.03
CA ALA A 599 -23.38 -38.39 -16.48
C ALA A 599 -24.36 -37.87 -15.40
N GLN A 600 -24.15 -38.24 -14.11
CA GLN A 600 -24.92 -37.68 -13.00
C GLN A 600 -24.67 -36.19 -12.76
N GLN A 601 -23.47 -35.68 -13.12
CA GLN A 601 -23.19 -34.21 -13.06
C GLN A 601 -23.79 -33.48 -14.29
N GLU A 602 -23.97 -34.16 -15.42
CA GLU A 602 -24.63 -33.61 -16.62
C GLU A 602 -26.16 -33.68 -16.53
N GLU A 603 -26.73 -34.64 -15.80
CA GLU A 603 -28.18 -34.71 -15.51
C GLU A 603 -28.64 -33.68 -14.49
N ASN A 604 -27.79 -33.31 -13.52
CA ASN A 604 -28.07 -32.22 -12.58
C ASN A 604 -27.81 -30.81 -13.15
N ALA A 605 -27.27 -30.70 -14.40
CA ALA A 605 -27.07 -29.44 -15.12
C ALA A 605 -28.17 -29.14 -16.15
N SER A 606 -29.18 -29.96 -16.29
CA SER A 606 -30.25 -29.83 -17.30
C SER A 606 -31.54 -29.16 -16.77
N GLU A 607 -31.55 -28.63 -15.54
CA GLU A 607 -32.65 -27.80 -14.99
C GLU A 607 -32.24 -26.34 -14.77
N GLU A 608 -31.64 -25.68 -15.79
CA GLU A 608 -31.59 -24.23 -15.84
C GLU A 608 -32.45 -23.71 -17.01
N PRO A 609 -33.27 -22.66 -16.79
CA PRO A 609 -34.26 -22.19 -17.77
C PRO A 609 -33.59 -21.64 -19.03
N GLU A 610 -34.27 -21.89 -20.20
CA GLU A 610 -33.86 -21.50 -21.55
C GLU A 610 -33.53 -20.01 -21.75
N ASP A 611 -33.92 -19.13 -20.84
CA ASP A 611 -33.68 -17.68 -20.90
C ASP A 611 -32.20 -17.27 -20.84
N LYS A 612 -31.31 -18.04 -20.18
CA LYS A 612 -29.89 -17.70 -20.13
C LYS A 612 -29.14 -18.00 -21.43
N LYS A 613 -29.54 -19.04 -22.14
CA LYS A 613 -28.95 -19.35 -23.48
C LYS A 613 -29.37 -18.34 -24.55
N ALA A 614 -30.60 -17.85 -24.47
CA ALA A 614 -31.11 -16.78 -25.33
C ALA A 614 -30.40 -15.45 -25.06
N ALA A 615 -30.13 -15.10 -23.79
CA ALA A 615 -29.42 -13.89 -23.42
C ALA A 615 -27.95 -13.87 -23.90
N VAL A 616 -27.25 -15.00 -23.80
CA VAL A 616 -25.85 -15.12 -24.29
C VAL A 616 -25.81 -15.06 -25.83
N ALA A 617 -26.74 -15.73 -26.53
CA ALA A 617 -26.86 -15.66 -27.97
C ALA A 617 -27.16 -14.23 -28.44
N ALA A 618 -28.06 -13.51 -27.75
CA ALA A 618 -28.37 -12.12 -28.04
C ALA A 618 -27.18 -11.17 -27.79
N ALA A 619 -26.36 -11.42 -26.76
CA ALA A 619 -25.15 -10.66 -26.51
C ALA A 619 -24.08 -10.86 -27.59
N ILE A 620 -23.89 -12.10 -28.05
CA ILE A 620 -22.96 -12.43 -29.15
C ILE A 620 -23.43 -11.80 -30.47
N ALA A 621 -24.75 -11.84 -30.76
CA ALA A 621 -25.33 -11.18 -31.93
C ALA A 621 -25.13 -9.66 -31.93
N ARG A 622 -25.33 -9.00 -30.75
CA ARG A 622 -25.08 -7.56 -30.59
C ARG A 622 -23.59 -7.18 -30.76
N ALA A 623 -22.68 -8.03 -30.26
CA ALA A 623 -21.24 -7.82 -30.46
C ALA A 623 -20.83 -7.97 -31.94
N LYS A 624 -21.39 -8.95 -32.67
CA LYS A 624 -21.17 -9.11 -34.12
C LYS A 624 -21.77 -7.96 -34.92
N ALA A 625 -22.96 -7.47 -34.56
CA ALA A 625 -23.59 -6.34 -35.23
C ALA A 625 -22.80 -5.02 -35.03
N ARG A 626 -22.24 -4.78 -33.81
CA ARG A 626 -21.34 -3.65 -33.56
C ARG A 626 -20.05 -3.71 -34.39
N LYS A 627 -19.48 -4.91 -34.54
CA LYS A 627 -18.28 -5.08 -35.39
C LYS A 627 -18.58 -4.86 -36.86
N ALA A 628 -19.72 -5.31 -37.34
CA ALA A 628 -20.18 -5.08 -38.73
C ALA A 628 -20.50 -3.58 -38.99
N GLN A 629 -21.05 -2.86 -38.00
CA GLN A 629 -21.25 -1.41 -38.12
C GLN A 629 -19.94 -0.62 -38.13
N GLN A 630 -18.89 -1.06 -37.42
CA GLN A 630 -17.57 -0.45 -37.49
C GLN A 630 -16.82 -0.74 -38.81
N GLU A 631 -17.13 -1.85 -39.49
CA GLU A 631 -16.55 -2.19 -40.79
C GLU A 631 -17.28 -1.53 -41.98
N THR A 632 -18.53 -1.07 -41.81
CA THR A 632 -19.30 -0.33 -42.81
C THR A 632 -19.07 1.17 -42.81
N GLU A 633 -18.49 1.74 -41.73
CA GLU A 633 -18.08 3.15 -41.64
C GLU A 633 -16.70 3.45 -42.24
N SER A 634 -16.03 2.47 -42.85
CA SER A 634 -14.67 2.61 -43.42
C SER A 634 -14.55 2.39 -44.91
N GLN A 635 -15.61 2.69 -45.72
CA GLN A 635 -15.47 2.79 -47.19
C GLN A 635 -15.76 4.19 -47.66
N PRO A 636 -14.93 4.75 -48.57
CA PRO A 636 -15.02 6.13 -48.99
C PRO A 636 -16.09 6.30 -50.10
N VAL A 637 -16.90 7.32 -49.97
CA VAL A 637 -17.76 7.85 -51.06
C VAL A 637 -17.04 9.05 -51.69
N GLU A 638 -16.81 8.99 -52.98
CA GLU A 638 -16.26 10.06 -53.81
C GLU A 638 -17.27 11.18 -54.05
N GLU A 639 -16.70 12.40 -54.08
CA GLU A 639 -17.11 13.66 -54.73
C GLU A 639 -18.44 14.37 -54.39
N THR A 640 -18.37 15.52 -53.78
CA THR A 640 -18.33 16.85 -54.43
C THR A 640 -18.21 17.98 -53.41
N ALA A 641 -17.23 18.84 -53.69
CA ALA A 641 -17.03 20.28 -53.38
C ALA A 641 -17.49 20.92 -52.07
N SER A 642 -16.48 21.56 -51.46
CA SER A 642 -16.50 22.79 -50.66
C SER A 642 -17.09 22.76 -49.25
N GLN A 643 -16.21 22.59 -48.27
CA GLN A 643 -15.96 23.39 -47.08
C GLN A 643 -15.05 22.63 -46.09
N GLU A 644 -13.96 23.25 -45.66
CA GLU A 644 -13.00 22.67 -44.73
C GLU A 644 -13.63 22.35 -43.37
N PRO A 645 -13.39 21.14 -42.78
CA PRO A 645 -13.70 20.90 -41.40
C PRO A 645 -12.49 21.24 -40.51
N ALA A 646 -12.75 21.98 -39.46
CA ALA A 646 -11.78 22.35 -38.41
C ALA A 646 -11.13 21.12 -37.79
N GLU A 647 -9.79 21.07 -37.78
CA GLU A 647 -9.00 20.03 -37.17
C GLU A 647 -9.18 19.97 -35.64
N ASP A 648 -9.27 18.76 -35.10
CA ASP A 648 -9.36 18.50 -33.67
C ASP A 648 -8.09 19.02 -32.93
N PRO A 649 -8.22 19.99 -32.01
CA PRO A 649 -7.07 20.65 -31.36
C PRO A 649 -6.12 19.70 -30.62
N LYS A 650 -6.58 18.50 -30.26
CA LYS A 650 -5.72 17.49 -29.59
C LYS A 650 -4.77 16.79 -30.57
N LYS A 651 -5.18 16.53 -31.80
CA LYS A 651 -4.30 15.97 -32.85
C LYS A 651 -3.25 16.99 -33.31
N ALA A 652 -3.62 18.25 -33.44
CA ALA A 652 -2.68 19.32 -33.76
C ALA A 652 -1.62 19.52 -32.65
N ALA A 653 -2.00 19.43 -31.36
CA ALA A 653 -1.07 19.55 -30.24
C ALA A 653 -0.05 18.41 -30.20
N VAL A 654 -0.47 17.18 -30.46
CA VAL A 654 0.43 16.01 -30.50
C VAL A 654 1.37 16.09 -31.70
N ALA A 655 0.89 16.47 -32.87
CA ALA A 655 1.72 16.66 -34.07
C ALA A 655 2.77 17.76 -33.85
N ALA A 656 2.39 18.89 -33.22
CA ALA A 656 3.30 19.97 -32.87
C ALA A 656 4.37 19.54 -31.83
N ALA A 657 4.03 18.71 -30.87
CA ALA A 657 4.99 18.15 -29.88
C ALA A 657 6.01 17.24 -30.56
N ILE A 658 5.59 16.36 -31.45
CA ILE A 658 6.47 15.45 -32.21
C ILE A 658 7.39 16.26 -33.15
N ALA A 659 6.87 17.30 -33.80
CA ALA A 659 7.67 18.21 -34.68
C ALA A 659 8.74 18.93 -33.87
N ARG A 660 8.41 19.46 -32.67
CA ARG A 660 9.40 20.11 -31.77
C ARG A 660 10.48 19.14 -31.27
N ALA A 661 10.11 17.90 -30.98
CA ALA A 661 11.09 16.87 -30.56
C ALA A 661 12.06 16.50 -31.71
N LYS A 662 11.55 16.37 -32.95
CA LYS A 662 12.38 16.15 -34.14
C LYS A 662 13.29 17.34 -34.47
N ALA A 663 12.81 18.58 -34.33
CA ALA A 663 13.62 19.78 -34.53
C ALA A 663 14.75 19.91 -33.50
N ARG A 664 14.49 19.59 -32.21
CA ARG A 664 15.54 19.55 -31.16
C ARG A 664 16.61 18.50 -31.44
N LYS A 665 16.22 17.31 -31.96
CA LYS A 665 17.16 16.28 -32.32
C LYS A 665 18.04 16.68 -33.53
N ALA A 666 17.44 17.33 -34.54
CA ALA A 666 18.17 17.87 -35.67
C ALA A 666 19.12 19.02 -35.29
N GLN A 667 18.76 19.89 -34.34
CA GLN A 667 19.65 20.92 -33.80
C GLN A 667 20.82 20.35 -33.02
N GLN A 668 20.66 19.25 -32.29
CA GLN A 668 21.74 18.56 -31.60
C GLN A 668 22.69 17.82 -32.56
N GLU A 669 22.20 17.38 -33.72
CA GLU A 669 23.02 16.73 -34.76
C GLU A 669 23.80 17.75 -35.63
N THR A 670 23.34 19.02 -35.72
CA THR A 670 24.00 20.11 -36.44
C THR A 670 25.09 20.81 -35.60
N GLU A 671 25.04 20.74 -34.27
CA GLU A 671 26.12 21.27 -33.38
C GLU A 671 27.31 20.33 -33.21
N SER A 672 27.31 19.16 -33.86
CA SER A 672 28.36 18.14 -33.72
C SER A 672 29.20 17.88 -35.00
N GLN A 673 29.25 18.83 -35.97
CA GLN A 673 30.20 18.73 -37.08
C GLN A 673 31.37 19.69 -36.87
N PRO A 674 32.64 19.23 -36.87
CA PRO A 674 33.79 20.10 -36.69
C PRO A 674 34.21 20.72 -38.01
N VAL A 675 34.48 22.02 -37.98
CA VAL A 675 35.14 22.77 -39.04
C VAL A 675 36.62 22.31 -39.09
N ALA A 676 37.07 21.88 -40.27
CA ALA A 676 38.47 21.50 -40.50
C ALA A 676 39.31 22.73 -40.69
N GLU A 677 40.31 22.95 -39.85
CA GLU A 677 41.58 23.60 -40.24
C GLU A 677 42.75 23.10 -39.40
N THR A 678 43.77 22.78 -40.16
CA THR A 678 45.09 22.28 -39.90
C THR A 678 45.84 22.88 -38.70
N ALA A 679 46.38 22.04 -37.79
CA ALA A 679 47.79 21.97 -37.40
C ALA A 679 47.96 21.03 -36.18
N SER A 680 48.87 20.08 -36.39
CA SER A 680 49.59 19.23 -35.43
C SER A 680 49.49 19.57 -33.95
N GLN A 681 48.89 18.67 -33.15
CA GLN A 681 49.38 18.28 -31.82
C GLN A 681 48.55 17.07 -31.27
N GLU A 682 49.23 16.25 -30.46
CA GLU A 682 48.86 14.92 -29.97
C GLU A 682 47.48 14.81 -29.28
N PRO A 683 46.86 13.62 -29.21
CA PRO A 683 45.52 13.42 -28.67
C PRO A 683 45.51 13.49 -27.14
N THR A 684 44.82 14.47 -26.59
CA THR A 684 44.52 14.52 -25.15
C THR A 684 43.37 13.57 -24.83
N GLU A 685 43.63 12.65 -23.91
CA GLU A 685 42.65 11.67 -23.40
C GLU A 685 41.41 12.35 -22.76
N ASP A 686 40.25 11.77 -22.99
CA ASP A 686 38.95 12.18 -22.45
C ASP A 686 38.99 12.27 -20.91
N PRO A 687 38.70 13.44 -20.30
CA PRO A 687 38.81 13.65 -18.84
C PRO A 687 37.93 12.71 -17.99
N LYS A 688 36.89 12.15 -18.58
CA LYS A 688 36.04 11.14 -17.89
C LYS A 688 36.74 9.78 -17.81
N LYS A 689 37.52 9.38 -18.81
CA LYS A 689 38.28 8.13 -18.76
C LYS A 689 39.45 8.25 -17.78
N ALA A 690 40.10 9.40 -17.72
CA ALA A 690 41.15 9.68 -16.76
C ALA A 690 40.64 9.66 -15.32
N ALA A 691 39.46 10.22 -15.05
CA ALA A 691 38.83 10.21 -13.72
C ALA A 691 38.45 8.78 -13.24
N VAL A 692 37.95 7.95 -14.14
CA VAL A 692 37.60 6.54 -13.82
C VAL A 692 38.89 5.72 -13.59
N ALA A 693 39.91 5.91 -14.40
CA ALA A 693 41.21 5.25 -14.21
C ALA A 693 41.88 5.64 -12.87
N ALA A 694 41.79 6.92 -12.48
CA ALA A 694 42.32 7.41 -11.20
C ALA A 694 41.52 6.83 -10.00
N ALA A 695 40.19 6.66 -10.11
CA ALA A 695 39.39 6.05 -9.08
C ALA A 695 39.72 4.55 -8.89
N ILE A 696 39.91 3.81 -9.97
CA ILE A 696 40.30 2.39 -9.93
C ILE A 696 41.74 2.23 -9.34
N ALA A 697 42.67 3.14 -9.68
CA ALA A 697 44.01 3.13 -9.11
C ALA A 697 43.98 3.39 -7.59
N ARG A 698 43.16 4.33 -7.11
CA ARG A 698 43.01 4.61 -5.66
C ARG A 698 42.39 3.43 -4.91
N ALA A 699 41.41 2.73 -5.53
CA ALA A 699 40.79 1.54 -4.92
C ALA A 699 41.79 0.37 -4.81
N LYS A 700 42.64 0.16 -5.85
CA LYS A 700 43.71 -0.85 -5.81
C LYS A 700 44.80 -0.52 -4.79
N ALA A 701 45.20 0.76 -4.65
CA ALA A 701 46.15 1.18 -3.65
C ALA A 701 45.63 0.99 -2.20
N ARG A 702 44.34 1.27 -1.93
CA ARG A 702 43.72 1.00 -0.64
C ARG A 702 43.67 -0.49 -0.31
N LYS A 703 43.41 -1.35 -1.30
CA LYS A 703 43.39 -2.80 -1.10
C LYS A 703 44.80 -3.34 -0.80
N ALA A 704 45.85 -2.83 -1.49
CA ALA A 704 47.23 -3.19 -1.22
C ALA A 704 47.72 -2.70 0.17
N GLN A 705 47.24 -1.55 0.65
CA GLN A 705 47.50 -1.09 2.03
C GLN A 705 46.85 -1.95 3.10
N GLN A 706 45.62 -2.46 2.86
CA GLN A 706 44.98 -3.38 3.76
C GLN A 706 45.60 -4.78 3.78
N GLU A 707 46.20 -5.23 2.67
CA GLU A 707 46.91 -6.52 2.59
C GLU A 707 48.30 -6.46 3.22
N THR A 708 48.93 -5.27 3.35
CA THR A 708 50.22 -5.07 4.05
C THR A 708 50.05 -4.91 5.56
N GLU A 709 48.85 -4.57 6.07
CA GLU A 709 48.59 -4.52 7.51
C GLU A 709 48.17 -5.86 8.12
N SER A 710 48.10 -6.93 7.34
CA SER A 710 47.62 -8.26 7.79
C SER A 710 48.68 -9.37 7.73
N GLN A 711 49.99 -9.05 7.72
CA GLN A 711 51.03 -10.07 7.91
C GLN A 711 51.57 -10.03 9.36
N PRO A 712 51.64 -11.18 10.05
CA PRO A 712 52.14 -11.25 11.43
C PRO A 712 53.65 -11.16 11.45
N VAL A 713 54.15 -10.30 12.33
CA VAL A 713 55.58 -10.27 12.69
C VAL A 713 55.82 -11.31 13.77
N GLU A 714 56.63 -12.31 13.51
CA GLU A 714 57.18 -13.26 14.47
C GLU A 714 58.26 -12.63 15.36
N GLU A 715 58.12 -12.89 16.65
CA GLU A 715 59.12 -13.07 17.73
C GLU A 715 60.04 -11.91 18.16
N THR A 716 59.93 -11.53 19.41
CA THR A 716 60.71 -12.09 20.53
C THR A 716 60.23 -11.59 21.89
N ALA A 717 60.00 -12.56 22.76
CA ALA A 717 60.10 -12.63 24.22
C ALA A 717 59.73 -11.50 25.18
N SER A 718 58.81 -11.85 26.09
CA SER A 718 58.71 -11.45 27.50
C SER A 718 58.13 -10.08 27.81
N GLN A 719 56.81 -10.05 28.12
CA GLN A 719 56.27 -9.53 29.37
C GLN A 719 54.71 -9.66 29.37
N GLU A 720 54.15 -9.82 30.55
CA GLU A 720 52.76 -10.23 30.91
C GLU A 720 51.66 -9.40 30.22
N PRO A 721 50.45 -10.01 30.01
CA PRO A 721 49.33 -9.31 29.34
C PRO A 721 48.57 -8.43 30.30
N THR A 722 48.48 -7.14 30.03
CA THR A 722 47.54 -6.22 30.67
C THR A 722 46.15 -6.46 30.12
N GLU A 723 45.19 -6.75 30.98
CA GLU A 723 43.79 -7.01 30.63
C GLU A 723 43.10 -5.80 29.97
N ASP A 724 42.32 -6.06 28.93
CA ASP A 724 41.49 -5.09 28.22
C ASP A 724 40.48 -4.44 29.17
N PRO A 725 40.46 -3.10 29.34
CA PRO A 725 39.60 -2.38 30.28
C PRO A 725 38.10 -2.60 30.03
N LYS A 726 37.70 -3.02 28.83
CA LYS A 726 36.30 -3.35 28.52
C LYS A 726 35.87 -4.69 29.11
N LYS A 727 36.76 -5.69 29.19
CA LYS A 727 36.45 -6.97 29.84
C LYS A 727 36.36 -6.83 31.35
N ALA A 728 37.17 -6.02 31.97
CA ALA A 728 37.11 -5.71 33.40
C ALA A 728 35.80 -4.99 33.80
N ALA A 729 35.32 -4.07 32.97
CA ALA A 729 34.05 -3.37 33.20
C ALA A 729 32.83 -4.28 33.10
N VAL A 730 32.80 -5.24 32.18
CA VAL A 730 31.72 -6.24 32.03
C VAL A 730 31.73 -7.24 33.20
N ALA A 731 32.90 -7.71 33.64
CA ALA A 731 33.03 -8.59 34.79
C ALA A 731 32.54 -7.92 36.09
N ALA A 732 32.85 -6.63 36.29
CA ALA A 732 32.39 -5.85 37.43
C ALA A 732 30.86 -5.63 37.41
N ALA A 733 30.24 -5.44 36.25
CA ALA A 733 28.80 -5.33 36.10
C ALA A 733 28.08 -6.64 36.44
N ILE A 734 28.61 -7.80 36.01
CA ILE A 734 28.06 -9.14 36.30
C ILE A 734 28.20 -9.48 37.81
N ALA A 735 29.30 -9.11 38.45
CA ALA A 735 29.51 -9.31 39.87
C ALA A 735 28.50 -8.48 40.73
N ARG A 736 28.20 -7.24 40.33
CA ARG A 736 27.19 -6.41 41.01
C ARG A 736 25.76 -6.92 40.82
N ALA A 737 25.46 -7.58 39.70
CA ALA A 737 24.14 -8.17 39.46
C ALA A 737 23.93 -9.48 40.25
N LYS A 738 25.00 -10.21 40.64
CA LYS A 738 24.92 -11.42 41.46
C LYS A 738 24.90 -11.14 42.98
N ALA A 739 25.22 -9.89 43.38
CA ALA A 739 25.22 -9.49 44.80
C ALA A 739 23.92 -8.74 45.21
N ARG A 740 22.93 -8.63 44.33
CA ARG A 740 21.56 -8.21 44.60
C ARG A 740 20.61 -9.37 44.40
#